data_985d6665eb37bc5815aa0058b9f77b0b
#
_entry.id   985d6665eb37bc5815aa0058b9f77b0b
#
_cell.length_a   1.000
_cell.length_b   1.000
_cell.length_c   1.000
_cell.angle_alpha   90.00
_cell.angle_beta   90.00
_cell.angle_gamma   90.00
#
_symmetry.space_group_name_H-M   'P 1'
#
loop_
_entity.id
_entity.type
_entity.pdbx_description
1 polymer ?
#
loop_
_entity_poly.entity_id
_entity_poly.type
_entity_poly.pdbx_seq_one_letter_code
_entity_poly.pdbx_strand_id
1 'polypeptide(L)'
;MSVLTKIKKKLRSGTWYPLYNTLYEKESVDSKMILLESRSGRGLESNIFALVKELNRPLYRDYTIVISYAKGFRDAVEKKLEQYGLKAGRIVQVGSLSYYRCLSRAGILINDSTFPGRFIKKDGQVYLNVWHGTPLKCMGRDNTEERYSMGNVMRNLLMSDYLLFPNAFMEEKMSGAYMLPELYQGEILHECYPRNEIFLHPEAGIRMKETLGVKEKELFVYMPTFRGKADAVDKNDSVEEIRGYLKRLDGLLKEKQILLVKLHPFVGNALSFSDYSHILPFPDKYDTYEVLNACDALITDYSSVMYDYANTGRKIILFAYDLEEYMGSRGVYEDIRTYPFPLVRTPEEVAKLLQTPSRPLEKGFLKKYCTYEHVGGTEKLCRQVVLKEEVCEVHRLSSNGKENVLLYAGNFDRNGITMAFCNLLKQIDQDKYNFFISYRGNSLKEAPWHLDVLEGDVRVYPIASEMNLDVLTAFAQAVYFKTGLRGMGIGKRLNQAYKREWKKHFGNSRFCHVIHYNGYENYMLSLIERCPFPRTVWVHNDMVRETETKKNPNRYVLRDTYGVCDHVAAVSTDITKSIVEISNREDNILVIPNCIDEEYIKNRAEQKISFDEETIANVSLEELQEILGNGDKKFISIGRFSGEKRHDRLIEAFNRYWKENTDTWLIIIGGVGNLYEETCKIASDCEAADHIILIRSMANPMPVLKKCDFFILTSDYEGLGIVLIEAAVLGVPMIATDVPGPHCLMTACGGTLVAPSADGVYEGMKAWENGKVKTISVDCEKNNRTSVELFMELLGGF
;
A
#
# COMPACT_ATOMS: atom_id res chain seq x y z
N MET A 1 -2.28 -26.67 13.08
CA MET A 1 -2.21 -27.26 11.72
C MET A 1 -0.81 -27.79 11.46
N SER A 2 -0.63 -29.06 11.08
CA SER A 2 0.69 -29.66 10.84
C SER A 2 1.36 -29.02 9.61
N VAL A 3 2.71 -28.99 9.60
CA VAL A 3 3.52 -28.50 8.47
C VAL A 3 3.13 -29.21 7.16
N LEU A 4 2.83 -30.53 7.24
CA LEU A 4 2.34 -31.33 6.12
C LEU A 4 0.99 -30.85 5.56
N THR A 5 0.08 -30.37 6.40
CA THR A 5 -1.22 -29.82 5.98
C THR A 5 -1.05 -28.48 5.26
N LYS A 6 -0.12 -27.64 5.73
CA LYS A 6 0.23 -26.37 5.04
C LYS A 6 0.91 -26.63 3.69
N ILE A 7 1.78 -27.62 3.61
CA ILE A 7 2.43 -28.03 2.35
C ILE A 7 1.40 -28.61 1.37
N LYS A 8 0.49 -29.48 1.81
CA LYS A 8 -0.60 -30.02 0.98
C LYS A 8 -1.57 -28.95 0.49
N LYS A 9 -1.88 -27.94 1.32
CA LYS A 9 -2.74 -26.80 0.93
C LYS A 9 -2.02 -25.91 -0.11
N LYS A 10 -0.71 -25.69 0.06
CA LYS A 10 0.13 -24.95 -0.92
C LYS A 10 0.30 -25.71 -2.25
N LEU A 11 0.46 -27.04 -2.21
CA LEU A 11 0.53 -27.86 -3.43
C LEU A 11 -0.82 -27.95 -4.17
N ARG A 12 -1.94 -27.93 -3.44
CA ARG A 12 -3.29 -27.88 -4.04
C ARG A 12 -3.65 -26.53 -4.65
N SER A 13 -3.06 -25.42 -4.20
CA SER A 13 -3.30 -24.10 -4.75
C SER A 13 -2.59 -23.86 -6.09
N GLY A 14 -1.83 -24.81 -6.61
CA GLY A 14 -1.14 -24.71 -7.92
C GLY A 14 -0.08 -23.61 -7.98
N THR A 15 0.42 -23.13 -6.84
CA THR A 15 1.37 -22.02 -6.79
C THR A 15 2.80 -22.52 -6.99
N TRP A 16 3.35 -22.28 -8.18
CA TRP A 16 4.71 -22.62 -8.56
C TRP A 16 5.77 -21.63 -8.04
N TYR A 17 5.43 -20.80 -7.06
CA TYR A 17 6.32 -19.76 -6.51
C TYR A 17 7.68 -20.26 -6.02
N PRO A 18 7.79 -21.40 -5.31
CA PRO A 18 9.11 -21.87 -4.90
C PRO A 18 10.01 -22.20 -6.06
N LEU A 19 9.42 -22.62 -7.20
CA LEU A 19 10.18 -22.92 -8.43
C LEU A 19 10.54 -21.65 -9.19
N TYR A 20 9.79 -20.56 -9.09
CA TYR A 20 10.11 -19.30 -9.76
C TYR A 20 11.51 -18.79 -9.36
N ASN A 21 11.85 -18.80 -8.06
CA ASN A 21 13.17 -18.40 -7.63
C ASN A 21 14.28 -19.31 -8.15
N THR A 22 14.03 -20.61 -8.20
CA THR A 22 14.98 -21.57 -8.79
C THR A 22 15.16 -21.29 -10.28
N LEU A 23 14.09 -20.99 -11.02
CA LEU A 23 14.13 -20.60 -12.42
C LEU A 23 14.86 -19.25 -12.59
N TYR A 24 14.55 -18.28 -11.75
CA TYR A 24 15.20 -16.98 -11.73
C TYR A 24 16.73 -17.11 -11.63
N GLU A 25 17.24 -18.00 -10.76
CA GLU A 25 18.68 -18.23 -10.58
C GLU A 25 19.32 -19.02 -11.72
N LYS A 26 18.64 -20.03 -12.23
CA LYS A 26 19.21 -21.01 -13.15
C LYS A 26 19.06 -20.66 -14.63
N GLU A 27 17.95 -20.02 -15.01
CA GLU A 27 17.70 -19.71 -16.42
C GLU A 27 18.51 -18.47 -16.85
N SER A 28 19.19 -18.54 -17.97
CA SER A 28 19.81 -17.38 -18.61
C SER A 28 18.79 -16.51 -19.32
N VAL A 29 19.05 -15.22 -19.42
CA VAL A 29 18.23 -14.29 -20.20
C VAL A 29 18.48 -14.56 -21.70
N ASP A 30 17.39 -14.71 -22.42
CA ASP A 30 17.36 -14.88 -23.88
C ASP A 30 16.98 -13.55 -24.52
N SER A 31 17.96 -12.84 -25.06
CA SER A 31 17.79 -11.51 -25.65
C SER A 31 16.83 -11.45 -26.84
N LYS A 32 16.52 -12.60 -27.42
CA LYS A 32 15.60 -12.73 -28.57
C LYS A 32 14.19 -13.18 -28.18
N MET A 33 13.90 -13.33 -26.90
CA MET A 33 12.57 -13.69 -26.40
C MET A 33 11.85 -12.44 -25.86
N ILE A 34 10.64 -12.19 -26.39
CA ILE A 34 9.75 -11.10 -25.96
C ILE A 34 8.54 -11.71 -25.27
N LEU A 35 8.29 -11.37 -24.00
CA LEU A 35 7.08 -11.74 -23.27
C LEU A 35 6.11 -10.55 -23.23
N LEU A 36 4.92 -10.74 -23.79
CA LEU A 36 3.85 -9.74 -23.77
C LEU A 36 2.68 -10.22 -22.90
N GLU A 37 2.18 -9.33 -22.07
CA GLU A 37 1.03 -9.58 -21.20
C GLU A 37 0.01 -8.44 -21.30
N SER A 38 -1.20 -8.75 -21.80
CA SER A 38 -2.30 -7.81 -21.92
C SER A 38 -3.31 -8.06 -20.82
N ARG A 39 -3.73 -7.00 -20.11
CA ARG A 39 -4.78 -7.02 -19.07
C ARG A 39 -4.59 -8.18 -18.06
N SER A 40 -3.36 -8.39 -17.61
CA SER A 40 -3.01 -9.53 -16.73
C SER A 40 -3.40 -10.90 -17.33
N GLY A 41 -3.29 -11.04 -18.65
CA GLY A 41 -3.61 -12.25 -19.41
C GLY A 41 -5.10 -12.45 -19.76
N ARG A 42 -5.98 -11.47 -19.50
CA ARG A 42 -7.42 -11.58 -19.76
C ARG A 42 -7.84 -11.25 -21.19
N GLY A 43 -6.97 -11.54 -22.15
CA GLY A 43 -7.19 -11.33 -23.57
C GLY A 43 -5.92 -10.87 -24.28
N LEU A 44 -6.05 -10.58 -25.58
CA LEU A 44 -5.00 -9.95 -26.38
C LEU A 44 -5.62 -8.72 -27.05
N GLU A 45 -5.47 -7.56 -26.42
CA GLU A 45 -6.21 -6.36 -26.79
C GLU A 45 -5.34 -5.10 -26.68
N SER A 46 -5.87 -3.97 -27.15
CA SER A 46 -5.33 -2.64 -26.85
C SER A 46 -3.87 -2.46 -27.32
N ASN A 47 -3.04 -1.76 -26.53
CA ASN A 47 -1.64 -1.49 -26.84
C ASN A 47 -0.86 -2.77 -27.14
N ILE A 48 -1.06 -3.83 -26.34
CA ILE A 48 -0.32 -5.10 -26.52
C ILE A 48 -0.70 -5.76 -27.86
N PHE A 49 -1.98 -5.71 -28.26
CA PHE A 49 -2.38 -6.25 -29.55
C PHE A 49 -1.75 -5.47 -30.72
N ALA A 50 -1.72 -4.15 -30.66
CA ALA A 50 -1.07 -3.33 -31.67
C ALA A 50 0.44 -3.65 -31.77
N LEU A 51 1.12 -3.80 -30.62
CA LEU A 51 2.52 -4.21 -30.58
C LEU A 51 2.74 -5.63 -31.16
N VAL A 52 1.83 -6.58 -30.90
CA VAL A 52 1.93 -7.92 -31.49
C VAL A 52 1.79 -7.85 -33.03
N LYS A 53 0.91 -6.99 -33.56
CA LYS A 53 0.82 -6.77 -35.02
C LYS A 53 2.15 -6.26 -35.59
N GLU A 54 2.74 -5.24 -34.96
CA GLU A 54 4.04 -4.69 -35.41
C GLU A 54 5.15 -5.73 -35.29
N LEU A 55 5.25 -6.45 -34.18
CA LEU A 55 6.29 -7.46 -33.97
C LEU A 55 6.16 -8.69 -34.89
N ASN A 56 5.02 -8.88 -35.57
CA ASN A 56 4.87 -9.91 -36.61
C ASN A 56 5.41 -9.49 -37.98
N ARG A 57 5.90 -8.27 -38.14
CA ARG A 57 6.54 -7.81 -39.40
C ARG A 57 7.90 -8.50 -39.61
N PRO A 58 8.39 -8.66 -40.88
CA PRO A 58 9.64 -9.33 -41.19
C PRO A 58 10.88 -8.80 -40.46
N LEU A 59 10.85 -7.54 -40.03
CA LEU A 59 11.93 -6.89 -39.30
C LEU A 59 12.26 -7.61 -37.96
N TYR A 60 11.25 -8.21 -37.34
CA TYR A 60 11.37 -8.87 -36.02
C TYR A 60 11.40 -10.40 -36.10
N ARG A 61 11.60 -10.98 -37.27
CA ARG A 61 11.53 -12.45 -37.51
C ARG A 61 12.45 -13.29 -36.62
N ASP A 62 13.56 -12.70 -36.16
CA ASP A 62 14.54 -13.37 -35.30
C ASP A 62 14.16 -13.39 -33.83
N TYR A 63 13.03 -12.78 -33.47
CA TYR A 63 12.52 -12.76 -32.11
C TYR A 63 11.41 -13.79 -31.89
N THR A 64 11.40 -14.38 -30.71
CA THR A 64 10.36 -15.31 -30.27
C THR A 64 9.32 -14.54 -29.46
N ILE A 65 8.12 -14.38 -30.00
CA ILE A 65 7.00 -13.73 -29.31
C ILE A 65 6.33 -14.75 -28.38
N VAL A 66 6.24 -14.43 -27.10
CA VAL A 66 5.51 -15.19 -26.08
C VAL A 66 4.35 -14.35 -25.58
N ILE A 67 3.14 -14.91 -25.60
CA ILE A 67 1.93 -14.23 -25.13
C ILE A 67 1.41 -14.96 -23.89
N SER A 68 1.13 -14.24 -22.83
CA SER A 68 0.51 -14.82 -21.64
C SER A 68 -1.02 -14.73 -21.68
N TYR A 69 -1.69 -15.71 -21.05
CA TYR A 69 -3.14 -15.71 -20.87
C TYR A 69 -3.56 -16.13 -19.46
N ALA A 70 -4.64 -15.57 -18.95
CA ALA A 70 -5.24 -15.99 -17.69
C ALA A 70 -6.08 -17.26 -17.88
N LYS A 71 -6.30 -18.01 -16.80
CA LYS A 71 -7.15 -19.21 -16.83
C LYS A 71 -8.50 -18.91 -17.46
N GLY A 72 -8.89 -19.68 -18.49
CA GLY A 72 -10.14 -19.51 -19.24
C GLY A 72 -10.06 -18.57 -20.45
N PHE A 73 -8.91 -17.91 -20.72
CA PHE A 73 -8.77 -16.94 -21.82
C PHE A 73 -7.90 -17.46 -22.99
N ARG A 74 -7.46 -18.72 -22.95
CA ARG A 74 -6.60 -19.29 -23.98
C ARG A 74 -7.23 -19.20 -25.37
N ASP A 75 -8.46 -19.70 -25.51
CA ASP A 75 -9.16 -19.77 -26.77
C ASP A 75 -9.41 -18.38 -27.38
N ALA A 76 -9.66 -17.38 -26.52
CA ALA A 76 -9.83 -16.00 -26.97
C ALA A 76 -8.53 -15.44 -27.58
N VAL A 77 -7.37 -15.71 -26.97
CA VAL A 77 -6.06 -15.30 -27.48
C VAL A 77 -5.74 -16.04 -28.78
N GLU A 78 -5.92 -17.36 -28.84
CA GLU A 78 -5.65 -18.18 -30.03
C GLU A 78 -6.53 -17.74 -31.21
N LYS A 79 -7.84 -17.59 -31.01
CA LYS A 79 -8.79 -17.11 -32.05
C LYS A 79 -8.40 -15.73 -32.57
N LYS A 80 -7.97 -14.82 -31.67
CA LYS A 80 -7.55 -13.47 -32.08
C LYS A 80 -6.31 -13.53 -32.96
N LEU A 81 -5.30 -14.33 -32.61
CA LEU A 81 -4.11 -14.54 -33.44
C LEU A 81 -4.45 -15.14 -34.79
N GLU A 82 -5.28 -16.20 -34.83
CA GLU A 82 -5.71 -16.84 -36.05
C GLU A 82 -6.43 -15.90 -37.01
N GLN A 83 -7.41 -15.13 -36.46
CA GLN A 83 -8.23 -14.20 -37.23
C GLN A 83 -7.39 -13.13 -37.95
N TYR A 84 -6.30 -12.68 -37.31
CA TYR A 84 -5.43 -11.65 -37.87
C TYR A 84 -4.19 -12.22 -38.54
N GLY A 85 -4.07 -13.55 -38.68
CA GLY A 85 -2.93 -14.21 -39.28
C GLY A 85 -1.61 -13.98 -38.53
N LEU A 86 -1.69 -13.69 -37.22
CA LEU A 86 -0.53 -13.39 -36.40
C LEU A 86 0.06 -14.66 -35.76
N LYS A 87 1.36 -14.66 -35.58
CA LYS A 87 2.08 -15.79 -34.99
C LYS A 87 2.64 -15.47 -33.63
N ALA A 88 2.48 -16.39 -32.70
CA ALA A 88 3.19 -16.41 -31.42
C ALA A 88 4.06 -17.68 -31.38
N GLY A 89 5.32 -17.56 -30.99
CA GLY A 89 6.21 -18.71 -30.80
C GLY A 89 5.74 -19.58 -29.62
N ARG A 90 5.06 -18.99 -28.65
CA ARG A 90 4.49 -19.69 -27.48
C ARG A 90 3.35 -18.89 -26.85
N ILE A 91 2.35 -19.63 -26.33
CA ILE A 91 1.30 -19.07 -25.49
C ILE A 91 1.37 -19.75 -24.12
N VAL A 92 1.40 -18.97 -23.02
CA VAL A 92 1.63 -19.48 -21.65
C VAL A 92 0.57 -18.99 -20.67
N GLN A 93 0.09 -19.90 -19.80
CA GLN A 93 -0.89 -19.52 -18.77
C GLN A 93 -0.21 -18.78 -17.63
N VAL A 94 -0.70 -17.59 -17.28
CA VAL A 94 -0.25 -16.80 -16.11
C VAL A 94 -0.27 -17.67 -14.87
N GLY A 95 0.82 -17.63 -14.11
CA GLY A 95 0.99 -18.43 -12.89
C GLY A 95 1.43 -19.88 -13.11
N SER A 96 1.52 -20.38 -14.36
CA SER A 96 2.06 -21.71 -14.66
C SER A 96 3.59 -21.77 -14.58
N LEU A 97 4.14 -22.98 -14.51
CA LEU A 97 5.59 -23.18 -14.56
C LEU A 97 6.21 -22.63 -15.85
N SER A 98 5.54 -22.83 -16.99
CA SER A 98 5.96 -22.30 -18.29
C SER A 98 5.97 -20.78 -18.30
N TYR A 99 4.97 -20.13 -17.68
CA TYR A 99 4.92 -18.68 -17.51
C TYR A 99 6.12 -18.16 -16.71
N TYR A 100 6.36 -18.75 -15.52
CA TYR A 100 7.50 -18.32 -14.70
C TYR A 100 8.85 -18.57 -15.35
N ARG A 101 8.96 -19.64 -16.15
CA ARG A 101 10.17 -19.88 -16.96
C ARG A 101 10.34 -18.78 -18.02
N CYS A 102 9.27 -18.44 -18.75
CA CYS A 102 9.33 -17.35 -19.74
C CYS A 102 9.62 -16.00 -19.07
N LEU A 103 8.98 -15.70 -17.95
CA LEU A 103 9.21 -14.46 -17.17
C LEU A 103 10.67 -14.35 -16.69
N SER A 104 11.33 -15.48 -16.39
CA SER A 104 12.75 -15.51 -15.99
C SER A 104 13.73 -15.44 -17.16
N ARG A 105 13.30 -15.82 -18.39
CA ARG A 105 14.16 -15.92 -19.55
C ARG A 105 14.00 -14.80 -20.55
N ALA A 106 12.80 -14.24 -20.70
CA ALA A 106 12.56 -13.23 -21.72
C ALA A 106 13.50 -12.05 -21.55
N GLY A 107 14.22 -11.71 -22.62
CA GLY A 107 15.08 -10.54 -22.64
C GLY A 107 14.30 -9.24 -22.69
N ILE A 108 13.06 -9.30 -23.20
CA ILE A 108 12.17 -8.14 -23.29
C ILE A 108 10.83 -8.51 -22.66
N LEU A 109 10.37 -7.67 -21.75
CA LEU A 109 9.11 -7.78 -21.01
C LEU A 109 8.25 -6.58 -21.36
N ILE A 110 7.03 -6.81 -21.82
CA ILE A 110 6.08 -5.73 -22.15
C ILE A 110 4.73 -6.04 -21.52
N ASN A 111 4.17 -5.10 -20.76
CA ASN A 111 2.80 -5.23 -20.31
C ASN A 111 2.07 -3.87 -20.23
N ASP A 112 0.75 -3.93 -20.13
CA ASP A 112 -0.16 -2.77 -20.02
C ASP A 112 -0.74 -2.62 -18.62
N SER A 113 -0.25 -3.38 -17.64
CA SER A 113 -0.72 -3.37 -16.26
C SER A 113 0.43 -3.68 -15.30
N THR A 114 0.38 -4.82 -14.61
CA THR A 114 1.43 -5.25 -13.67
C THR A 114 1.70 -6.73 -13.80
N PHE A 115 2.96 -7.12 -13.71
CA PHE A 115 3.34 -8.50 -13.43
C PHE A 115 2.99 -8.87 -11.98
N PRO A 116 2.84 -10.18 -11.68
CA PRO A 116 2.47 -10.63 -10.33
C PRO A 116 3.38 -10.10 -9.23
N GLY A 117 2.85 -9.92 -8.03
CA GLY A 117 3.57 -9.36 -6.87
C GLY A 117 4.89 -10.04 -6.50
N ARG A 118 5.16 -11.23 -7.00
CA ARG A 118 6.42 -11.97 -6.81
C ARG A 118 7.41 -11.82 -7.98
N PHE A 119 7.06 -11.10 -9.02
CA PHE A 119 7.96 -10.81 -10.13
C PHE A 119 9.18 -10.01 -9.67
N ILE A 120 10.35 -10.36 -10.21
CA ILE A 120 11.61 -9.62 -10.03
C ILE A 120 12.26 -9.51 -11.42
N LYS A 121 12.53 -8.30 -11.85
CA LYS A 121 13.28 -8.07 -13.08
C LYS A 121 14.73 -8.49 -12.91
N LYS A 122 15.25 -9.29 -13.84
CA LYS A 122 16.67 -9.69 -13.87
C LYS A 122 17.53 -8.62 -14.55
N ASP A 123 18.82 -8.65 -14.24
CA ASP A 123 19.80 -7.93 -15.02
C ASP A 123 19.85 -8.50 -16.44
N GLY A 124 19.93 -7.62 -17.43
CA GLY A 124 19.86 -7.98 -18.84
C GLY A 124 18.45 -8.10 -19.43
N GLN A 125 17.39 -8.02 -18.64
CA GLN A 125 16.03 -7.86 -19.14
C GLN A 125 15.71 -6.38 -19.35
N VAL A 126 15.03 -6.06 -20.44
CA VAL A 126 14.42 -4.75 -20.71
C VAL A 126 12.91 -4.87 -20.41
N TYR A 127 12.39 -3.96 -19.61
CA TYR A 127 10.97 -3.93 -19.24
C TYR A 127 10.33 -2.61 -19.69
N LEU A 128 9.36 -2.72 -20.60
CA LEU A 128 8.49 -1.63 -21.05
C LEU A 128 7.11 -1.79 -20.41
N ASN A 129 6.64 -0.78 -19.69
CA ASN A 129 5.24 -0.68 -19.27
C ASN A 129 4.54 0.38 -20.12
N VAL A 130 3.50 -0.03 -20.85
CA VAL A 130 2.74 0.87 -21.72
C VAL A 130 1.45 1.39 -21.08
N TRP A 131 1.11 0.92 -19.88
CA TRP A 131 -0.16 1.16 -19.20
C TRP A 131 -1.38 0.92 -20.09
N HIS A 132 -2.57 1.27 -19.63
CA HIS A 132 -3.83 0.92 -20.33
C HIS A 132 -4.78 2.11 -20.55
N GLY A 133 -4.32 3.34 -20.45
CA GLY A 133 -5.09 4.53 -20.79
C GLY A 133 -4.75 5.76 -19.96
N THR A 134 -5.05 6.92 -20.51
CA THR A 134 -4.96 8.19 -19.81
C THR A 134 -5.95 8.19 -18.62
N PRO A 135 -5.52 8.46 -17.38
CA PRO A 135 -6.38 8.34 -16.21
C PRO A 135 -7.39 9.47 -16.11
N LEU A 136 -8.68 9.15 -16.08
CA LEU A 136 -9.73 10.06 -15.65
C LEU A 136 -9.89 10.03 -14.12
N LYS A 137 -9.84 8.85 -13.55
CA LYS A 137 -9.97 8.61 -12.11
C LYS A 137 -8.65 8.82 -11.42
N CYS A 138 -8.70 9.30 -10.17
CA CYS A 138 -7.53 9.38 -9.31
C CYS A 138 -6.89 8.00 -9.14
N MET A 139 -5.56 7.98 -9.17
CA MET A 139 -4.73 6.78 -9.13
C MET A 139 -3.78 6.82 -7.94
N GLY A 140 -3.28 5.66 -7.52
CA GLY A 140 -2.24 5.54 -6.52
C GLY A 140 -2.54 6.32 -5.23
N ARG A 141 -1.64 7.21 -4.82
CA ARG A 141 -1.82 8.01 -3.59
C ARG A 141 -2.97 9.02 -3.66
N ASP A 142 -3.37 9.43 -4.86
CA ASP A 142 -4.46 10.37 -5.07
C ASP A 142 -5.84 9.72 -4.91
N ASN A 143 -5.89 8.39 -4.92
CA ASN A 143 -7.09 7.60 -4.68
C ASN A 143 -7.12 7.09 -3.23
N THR A 144 -8.08 7.55 -2.44
CA THR A 144 -8.21 7.20 -1.02
C THR A 144 -8.38 5.69 -0.77
N GLU A 145 -9.02 4.96 -1.69
CA GLU A 145 -9.20 3.50 -1.58
C GLU A 145 -7.94 2.71 -1.99
N GLU A 146 -7.14 3.23 -2.92
CA GLU A 146 -5.97 2.56 -3.48
C GLU A 146 -4.65 2.94 -2.79
N ARG A 147 -4.58 4.10 -2.17
CA ARG A 147 -3.38 4.67 -1.54
C ARG A 147 -2.60 3.64 -0.73
N TYR A 148 -3.29 2.80 0.03
CA TYR A 148 -2.67 1.84 0.92
C TYR A 148 -2.38 0.48 0.27
N SER A 149 -2.85 0.24 -0.97
CA SER A 149 -2.69 -1.03 -1.69
C SER A 149 -1.92 -0.90 -3.02
N MET A 150 -1.47 0.30 -3.38
CA MET A 150 -0.80 0.59 -4.65
C MET A 150 0.59 -0.07 -4.84
N GLY A 151 1.13 -0.71 -3.82
CA GLY A 151 2.53 -1.20 -3.81
C GLY A 151 2.88 -2.13 -4.96
N ASN A 152 1.96 -2.97 -5.48
CA ASN A 152 2.28 -3.81 -6.65
C ASN A 152 2.36 -3.01 -7.94
N VAL A 153 1.54 -1.98 -8.12
CA VAL A 153 1.64 -1.07 -9.27
C VAL A 153 2.96 -0.30 -9.18
N MET A 154 3.19 0.35 -8.06
CA MET A 154 4.39 1.17 -7.81
C MET A 154 5.69 0.39 -8.10
N ARG A 155 5.86 -0.80 -7.52
CA ARG A 155 7.07 -1.60 -7.75
C ARG A 155 7.24 -2.06 -9.21
N ASN A 156 6.15 -2.31 -9.95
CA ASN A 156 6.23 -2.64 -11.38
C ASN A 156 6.71 -1.43 -12.20
N LEU A 157 6.17 -0.24 -11.92
CA LEU A 157 6.63 1.00 -12.57
C LEU A 157 8.11 1.25 -12.25
N LEU A 158 8.51 1.15 -10.98
CA LEU A 158 9.90 1.39 -10.55
C LEU A 158 10.91 0.36 -11.08
N MET A 159 10.47 -0.84 -11.47
CA MET A 159 11.34 -1.85 -12.10
C MET A 159 11.41 -1.74 -13.62
N SER A 160 10.51 -0.97 -14.27
CA SER A 160 10.55 -0.80 -15.71
C SER A 160 11.78 0.03 -16.14
N ASP A 161 12.31 -0.27 -17.30
CA ASP A 161 13.35 0.56 -17.93
C ASP A 161 12.70 1.71 -18.69
N TYR A 162 11.51 1.43 -19.25
CA TYR A 162 10.75 2.39 -20.02
C TYR A 162 9.30 2.47 -19.56
N LEU A 163 8.79 3.69 -19.39
CA LEU A 163 7.38 4.01 -19.24
C LEU A 163 6.91 4.78 -20.46
N LEU A 164 5.83 4.33 -21.09
CA LEU A 164 5.22 5.03 -22.22
C LEU A 164 4.15 5.99 -21.73
N PHE A 165 4.30 7.27 -22.05
CA PHE A 165 3.26 8.28 -21.83
C PHE A 165 2.88 8.95 -23.14
N PRO A 166 1.65 8.76 -23.67
CA PRO A 166 1.19 9.31 -24.93
C PRO A 166 0.80 10.79 -24.85
N ASN A 167 0.77 11.35 -23.66
CA ASN A 167 0.44 12.75 -23.45
C ASN A 167 0.97 13.26 -22.10
N ALA A 168 1.12 14.59 -22.02
CA ALA A 168 1.64 15.29 -20.85
C ALA A 168 0.75 15.14 -19.61
N PHE A 169 -0.57 15.08 -19.80
CA PHE A 169 -1.50 14.90 -18.67
C PHE A 169 -1.32 13.54 -17.97
N MET A 170 -1.21 12.48 -18.77
CA MET A 170 -0.98 11.15 -18.19
C MET A 170 0.37 11.10 -17.46
N GLU A 171 1.43 11.68 -18.04
CA GLU A 171 2.72 11.75 -17.39
C GLU A 171 2.64 12.48 -16.04
N GLU A 172 2.04 13.66 -16.01
CA GLU A 172 1.85 14.44 -14.78
C GLU A 172 1.11 13.62 -13.69
N LYS A 173 -0.05 13.04 -14.05
CA LYS A 173 -0.90 12.35 -13.07
C LYS A 173 -0.29 11.04 -12.60
N MET A 174 0.24 10.22 -13.51
CA MET A 174 0.87 8.96 -13.14
C MET A 174 2.17 9.18 -12.36
N SER A 175 2.97 10.15 -12.75
CA SER A 175 4.20 10.49 -12.05
C SER A 175 3.92 10.97 -10.63
N GLY A 176 2.96 11.87 -10.45
CA GLY A 176 2.54 12.34 -9.13
C GLY A 176 1.93 11.24 -8.25
N ALA A 177 0.98 10.47 -8.82
CA ALA A 177 0.26 9.41 -8.10
C ALA A 177 1.17 8.30 -7.56
N TYR A 178 2.28 8.02 -8.22
CA TYR A 178 3.24 6.98 -7.84
C TYR A 178 4.63 7.53 -7.44
N MET A 179 4.77 8.84 -7.26
CA MET A 179 5.99 9.52 -6.78
C MET A 179 7.22 9.16 -7.64
N LEU A 180 7.01 9.05 -8.96
CA LEU A 180 8.05 8.62 -9.89
C LEU A 180 9.22 9.61 -9.99
N PRO A 181 9.05 10.94 -9.93
CA PRO A 181 10.17 11.89 -10.05
C PRO A 181 11.29 11.64 -9.03
N GLU A 182 10.94 11.17 -7.83
CA GLU A 182 11.90 10.93 -6.76
C GLU A 182 12.48 9.51 -6.77
N LEU A 183 11.73 8.52 -7.28
CA LEU A 183 12.04 7.10 -7.11
C LEU A 183 12.43 6.38 -8.38
N TYR A 184 11.87 6.78 -9.52
CA TYR A 184 12.07 6.09 -10.80
C TYR A 184 13.43 6.43 -11.42
N GLN A 185 14.16 5.41 -11.84
CA GLN A 185 15.50 5.55 -12.42
C GLN A 185 15.56 5.15 -13.90
N GLY A 186 14.43 4.80 -14.48
CA GLY A 186 14.31 4.47 -15.90
C GLY A 186 14.05 5.71 -16.76
N GLU A 187 13.54 5.49 -17.95
CA GLU A 187 13.33 6.51 -18.96
C GLU A 187 11.85 6.59 -19.36
N ILE A 188 11.39 7.79 -19.63
CA ILE A 188 10.06 8.05 -20.15
C ILE A 188 10.15 8.15 -21.68
N LEU A 189 9.25 7.43 -22.36
CA LEU A 189 9.09 7.52 -23.81
C LEU A 189 7.87 8.38 -24.10
N HIS A 190 8.10 9.51 -24.78
CA HIS A 190 7.06 10.35 -25.37
C HIS A 190 6.76 9.84 -26.76
N GLU A 191 5.79 8.92 -26.85
CA GLU A 191 5.49 8.28 -28.13
C GLU A 191 3.99 7.95 -28.21
N CYS A 192 3.51 7.77 -29.44
CA CYS A 192 2.14 7.40 -29.74
C CYS A 192 1.70 6.15 -28.94
N TYR A 193 0.45 6.19 -28.46
CA TYR A 193 -0.15 4.94 -27.95
C TYR A 193 -0.36 3.97 -29.12
N PRO A 194 0.22 2.75 -29.05
CA PRO A 194 0.12 1.80 -30.15
C PRO A 194 -1.29 1.52 -30.65
N ARG A 195 -2.27 1.50 -29.75
CA ARG A 195 -3.70 1.30 -30.06
C ARG A 195 -4.36 2.50 -30.74
N ASN A 196 -3.83 3.72 -30.50
CA ASN A 196 -4.43 4.97 -31.03
C ASN A 196 -3.96 5.25 -32.44
N GLU A 197 -2.81 4.71 -32.87
CA GLU A 197 -2.27 4.95 -34.21
C GLU A 197 -3.28 4.61 -35.32
N ILE A 198 -4.17 3.63 -35.11
CA ILE A 198 -5.23 3.28 -36.06
C ILE A 198 -6.17 4.46 -36.37
N PHE A 199 -6.37 5.39 -35.42
CA PHE A 199 -7.22 6.57 -35.63
C PHE A 199 -6.62 7.59 -36.59
N LEU A 200 -5.32 7.51 -36.82
CA LEU A 200 -4.61 8.37 -37.78
C LEU A 200 -4.65 7.76 -39.19
N HIS A 201 -5.32 6.62 -39.37
CA HIS A 201 -5.52 5.89 -40.61
C HIS A 201 -7.04 5.81 -40.97
N PRO A 202 -7.66 6.90 -41.45
CA PRO A 202 -9.11 6.96 -41.72
C PRO A 202 -9.56 5.93 -42.77
N GLU A 203 -8.68 5.58 -43.71
CA GLU A 203 -8.94 4.53 -44.71
C GLU A 203 -9.14 3.14 -44.09
N ALA A 204 -8.53 2.86 -42.92
CA ALA A 204 -8.79 1.62 -42.20
C ALA A 204 -10.22 1.58 -41.62
N GLY A 205 -10.73 2.70 -41.15
CA GLY A 205 -12.13 2.84 -40.70
C GLY A 205 -13.13 2.60 -41.83
N ILE A 206 -12.85 3.10 -43.04
CA ILE A 206 -13.68 2.85 -44.22
C ILE A 206 -13.71 1.36 -44.55
N ARG A 207 -12.56 0.69 -44.60
CA ARG A 207 -12.49 -0.77 -44.81
C ARG A 207 -13.24 -1.56 -43.74
N MET A 208 -13.20 -1.09 -42.50
CA MET A 208 -13.93 -1.74 -41.40
C MET A 208 -15.44 -1.59 -41.57
N LYS A 209 -15.96 -0.41 -42.01
CA LYS A 209 -17.38 -0.22 -42.36
C LYS A 209 -17.80 -1.19 -43.46
N GLU A 210 -16.99 -1.39 -44.49
CA GLU A 210 -17.25 -2.38 -45.56
C GLU A 210 -17.30 -3.81 -45.00
N THR A 211 -16.34 -4.17 -44.16
CA THR A 211 -16.28 -5.47 -43.50
C THR A 211 -17.51 -5.75 -42.63
N LEU A 212 -18.02 -4.72 -41.95
CA LEU A 212 -19.24 -4.79 -41.14
C LEU A 212 -20.55 -4.75 -41.97
N GLY A 213 -20.48 -4.52 -43.30
CA GLY A 213 -21.65 -4.40 -44.17
C GLY A 213 -22.46 -3.12 -43.94
N VAL A 214 -21.85 -2.07 -43.44
CA VAL A 214 -22.53 -0.80 -43.06
C VAL A 214 -21.92 0.43 -43.74
N LYS A 215 -21.34 0.25 -44.94
CA LYS A 215 -20.61 1.30 -45.66
C LYS A 215 -21.41 2.61 -45.83
N GLU A 216 -22.68 2.48 -46.19
CA GLU A 216 -23.59 3.59 -46.51
C GLU A 216 -24.37 4.10 -45.28
N LYS A 217 -24.02 3.61 -44.08
CA LYS A 217 -24.68 4.00 -42.83
C LYS A 217 -23.79 4.86 -41.93
N GLU A 218 -24.45 5.70 -41.16
CA GLU A 218 -23.81 6.37 -40.03
C GLU A 218 -23.69 5.36 -38.90
N LEU A 219 -22.46 5.13 -38.45
CA LEU A 219 -22.16 4.13 -37.42
C LEU A 219 -21.74 4.83 -36.11
N PHE A 220 -22.49 4.60 -35.07
CA PHE A 220 -22.22 5.13 -33.74
C PHE A 220 -21.85 4.02 -32.77
N VAL A 221 -21.16 4.37 -31.68
CA VAL A 221 -20.86 3.41 -30.63
C VAL A 221 -21.20 3.98 -29.26
N TYR A 222 -21.83 3.16 -28.42
CA TYR A 222 -22.08 3.45 -27.02
C TYR A 222 -21.24 2.53 -26.14
N MET A 223 -20.37 3.15 -25.34
CA MET A 223 -19.44 2.46 -24.43
C MET A 223 -19.54 3.04 -23.01
N PRO A 224 -20.57 2.66 -22.25
CA PRO A 224 -20.72 3.12 -20.87
C PRO A 224 -19.74 2.44 -19.92
N THR A 225 -19.38 3.16 -18.84
CA THR A 225 -18.65 2.59 -17.69
C THR A 225 -19.59 1.69 -16.88
N PHE A 226 -19.08 0.57 -16.43
CA PHE A 226 -19.85 -0.34 -15.56
C PHE A 226 -20.17 0.33 -14.21
N ARG A 227 -21.42 0.20 -13.76
CA ARG A 227 -21.92 0.62 -12.45
C ARG A 227 -21.99 -0.59 -11.52
N GLY A 228 -21.51 -0.41 -10.28
CA GLY A 228 -21.56 -1.42 -9.22
C GLY A 228 -20.20 -1.97 -8.81
N LYS A 229 -20.13 -2.50 -7.58
CA LYS A 229 -18.99 -3.32 -7.09
C LYS A 229 -19.14 -4.72 -7.68
N ALA A 230 -18.06 -5.38 -8.05
CA ALA A 230 -18.05 -6.70 -8.68
C ALA A 230 -18.82 -7.78 -7.88
N ASP A 231 -19.03 -7.56 -6.60
CA ASP A 231 -19.68 -8.48 -5.65
C ASP A 231 -21.08 -8.02 -5.15
N ALA A 232 -21.62 -6.91 -5.67
CA ALA A 232 -22.89 -6.35 -5.18
C ALA A 232 -24.14 -6.93 -5.88
N VAL A 233 -25.20 -7.12 -5.11
CA VAL A 233 -26.45 -7.82 -5.47
C VAL A 233 -27.35 -7.04 -6.45
N ASP A 234 -27.11 -5.74 -6.68
CA ASP A 234 -27.99 -4.85 -7.49
C ASP A 234 -27.73 -4.91 -9.00
N LYS A 235 -27.53 -6.12 -9.56
CA LYS A 235 -27.23 -6.30 -11.00
C LYS A 235 -28.45 -6.10 -11.91
N ASN A 236 -29.64 -6.30 -11.41
CA ASN A 236 -30.85 -6.25 -12.22
C ASN A 236 -31.32 -4.83 -12.53
N ASP A 237 -31.20 -3.90 -11.57
CA ASP A 237 -31.70 -2.54 -11.74
C ASP A 237 -30.91 -1.76 -12.79
N SER A 238 -29.57 -1.87 -12.77
CA SER A 238 -28.73 -1.22 -13.80
C SER A 238 -28.89 -1.80 -15.19
N VAL A 239 -29.26 -3.08 -15.33
CA VAL A 239 -29.55 -3.72 -16.64
C VAL A 239 -30.88 -3.21 -17.21
N GLU A 240 -31.90 -3.11 -16.38
CA GLU A 240 -33.22 -2.62 -16.80
C GLU A 240 -33.19 -1.13 -17.16
N GLU A 241 -32.45 -0.35 -16.43
CA GLU A 241 -32.24 1.07 -16.72
C GLU A 241 -31.56 1.27 -18.09
N ILE A 242 -30.45 0.56 -18.34
CA ILE A 242 -29.77 0.59 -19.64
C ILE A 242 -30.70 0.11 -20.76
N ARG A 243 -31.47 -0.95 -20.53
CA ARG A 243 -32.47 -1.46 -21.48
C ARG A 243 -33.50 -0.37 -21.82
N GLY A 244 -33.98 0.35 -20.82
CA GLY A 244 -34.92 1.47 -21.01
C GLY A 244 -34.32 2.58 -21.87
N TYR A 245 -33.09 2.98 -21.63
CA TYR A 245 -32.40 3.99 -22.44
C TYR A 245 -32.18 3.52 -23.86
N LEU A 246 -31.73 2.28 -24.07
CA LEU A 246 -31.53 1.72 -25.42
C LEU A 246 -32.82 1.66 -26.19
N LYS A 247 -33.94 1.22 -25.59
CA LYS A 247 -35.25 1.13 -26.27
C LYS A 247 -35.75 2.51 -26.72
N ARG A 248 -35.58 3.53 -25.88
CA ARG A 248 -35.94 4.91 -26.25
C ARG A 248 -35.06 5.42 -27.38
N LEU A 249 -33.73 5.18 -27.29
CA LEU A 249 -32.79 5.64 -28.31
C LEU A 249 -33.02 4.94 -29.65
N ASP A 250 -33.33 3.63 -29.67
CA ASP A 250 -33.63 2.87 -30.89
C ASP A 250 -34.79 3.49 -31.67
N GLY A 251 -35.85 3.90 -30.98
CA GLY A 251 -36.98 4.59 -31.59
C GLY A 251 -36.75 6.00 -32.12
N LEU A 252 -35.59 6.60 -31.76
CA LEU A 252 -35.18 7.96 -32.17
C LEU A 252 -34.12 7.97 -33.28
N LEU A 253 -33.49 6.83 -33.53
CA LEU A 253 -32.52 6.66 -34.61
C LEU A 253 -33.20 6.62 -35.99
N LYS A 254 -32.46 7.11 -37.01
CA LYS A 254 -32.95 7.10 -38.41
C LYS A 254 -32.55 5.80 -39.11
N GLU A 255 -33.23 5.44 -40.20
CA GLU A 255 -33.04 4.24 -41.02
C GLU A 255 -31.57 4.00 -41.42
N LYS A 256 -30.79 5.06 -41.69
CA LYS A 256 -29.38 4.96 -42.04
C LYS A 256 -28.42 4.99 -40.87
N GLN A 257 -28.94 5.03 -39.64
CA GLN A 257 -28.12 5.12 -38.43
C GLN A 257 -28.07 3.76 -37.72
N ILE A 258 -26.88 3.35 -37.28
CA ILE A 258 -26.65 2.13 -36.48
C ILE A 258 -25.89 2.53 -35.24
N LEU A 259 -26.33 2.03 -34.11
CA LEU A 259 -25.63 2.14 -32.83
C LEU A 259 -25.06 0.77 -32.40
N LEU A 260 -23.74 0.66 -32.31
CA LEU A 260 -23.07 -0.46 -31.66
C LEU A 260 -23.03 -0.23 -30.15
N VAL A 261 -23.34 -1.26 -29.35
CA VAL A 261 -23.32 -1.16 -27.89
C VAL A 261 -22.31 -2.13 -27.33
N LYS A 262 -21.26 -1.60 -26.69
CA LYS A 262 -20.23 -2.36 -26.01
C LYS A 262 -20.42 -2.22 -24.51
N LEU A 263 -21.04 -3.21 -23.89
CA LEU A 263 -21.25 -3.29 -22.45
C LEU A 263 -20.17 -4.14 -21.78
N HIS A 264 -20.00 -3.94 -20.49
CA HIS A 264 -19.18 -4.85 -19.69
C HIS A 264 -19.78 -6.29 -19.77
N PRO A 265 -18.96 -7.35 -19.85
CA PRO A 265 -19.45 -8.72 -20.03
C PRO A 265 -20.52 -9.16 -19.03
N PHE A 266 -20.52 -8.64 -17.81
CA PHE A 266 -21.55 -8.93 -16.80
C PHE A 266 -22.95 -8.42 -17.16
N VAL A 267 -23.03 -7.33 -17.93
CA VAL A 267 -24.29 -6.72 -18.37
C VAL A 267 -24.65 -7.21 -19.78
N GLY A 268 -23.67 -7.32 -20.67
CA GLY A 268 -23.86 -7.68 -22.07
C GLY A 268 -24.55 -9.05 -22.27
N ASN A 269 -24.25 -10.01 -21.41
CA ASN A 269 -24.89 -11.35 -21.45
C ASN A 269 -26.35 -11.35 -20.96
N ALA A 270 -26.81 -10.27 -20.32
CA ALA A 270 -28.19 -10.16 -19.82
C ALA A 270 -29.12 -9.40 -20.78
N LEU A 271 -28.60 -8.79 -21.86
CA LEU A 271 -29.36 -8.02 -22.85
C LEU A 271 -29.52 -8.79 -24.14
N SER A 272 -30.75 -8.93 -24.62
CA SER A 272 -31.07 -9.40 -25.98
C SER A 272 -31.11 -8.19 -26.93
N PHE A 273 -30.45 -8.33 -28.07
CA PHE A 273 -30.45 -7.30 -29.13
C PHE A 273 -31.41 -7.58 -30.27
N SER A 274 -32.20 -8.69 -30.22
CA SER A 274 -33.15 -9.06 -31.24
C SER A 274 -34.31 -8.09 -31.39
N ASP A 275 -34.61 -7.31 -30.37
CA ASP A 275 -35.81 -6.46 -30.30
C ASP A 275 -35.53 -5.01 -30.76
N TYR A 276 -34.29 -4.72 -31.18
CA TYR A 276 -33.90 -3.40 -31.67
C TYR A 276 -33.78 -3.36 -33.20
N SER A 277 -34.18 -2.25 -33.79
CA SER A 277 -34.11 -2.03 -35.23
C SER A 277 -32.78 -1.41 -35.69
N HIS A 278 -32.19 -0.57 -34.86
CA HIS A 278 -30.98 0.22 -35.16
C HIS A 278 -29.81 -0.07 -34.21
N ILE A 279 -30.04 -0.83 -33.14
CA ILE A 279 -29.01 -1.11 -32.12
C ILE A 279 -28.53 -2.55 -32.29
N LEU A 280 -27.20 -2.68 -32.39
CA LEU A 280 -26.52 -3.96 -32.54
C LEU A 280 -25.50 -4.17 -31.44
N PRO A 281 -25.23 -5.45 -31.05
CA PRO A 281 -24.12 -5.73 -30.14
C PRO A 281 -22.82 -5.35 -30.81
N PHE A 282 -21.86 -4.87 -30.00
CA PHE A 282 -20.51 -4.62 -30.47
C PHE A 282 -19.87 -5.91 -31.05
N PRO A 283 -19.22 -5.84 -32.22
CA PRO A 283 -18.67 -7.04 -32.87
C PRO A 283 -17.31 -7.44 -32.25
N ASP A 284 -17.34 -8.08 -31.07
CA ASP A 284 -16.15 -8.44 -30.26
C ASP A 284 -15.14 -9.36 -30.96
N LYS A 285 -15.50 -9.93 -32.10
CA LYS A 285 -14.55 -10.67 -32.93
C LYS A 285 -13.45 -9.77 -33.50
N TYR A 286 -13.70 -8.48 -33.74
CA TYR A 286 -12.73 -7.52 -34.24
C TYR A 286 -12.03 -6.78 -33.11
N ASP A 287 -10.91 -6.12 -33.45
CA ASP A 287 -10.26 -5.25 -32.49
C ASP A 287 -11.12 -4.03 -32.15
N THR A 288 -11.17 -3.69 -30.87
CA THR A 288 -12.02 -2.58 -30.41
C THR A 288 -11.67 -1.27 -31.10
N TYR A 289 -10.39 -0.96 -31.26
CA TYR A 289 -9.91 0.31 -31.85
C TYR A 289 -10.13 0.37 -33.36
N GLU A 290 -10.08 -0.77 -34.07
CA GLU A 290 -10.42 -0.85 -35.48
C GLU A 290 -11.91 -0.56 -35.71
N VAL A 291 -12.78 -1.11 -34.86
CA VAL A 291 -14.22 -0.83 -34.92
C VAL A 291 -14.52 0.62 -34.52
N LEU A 292 -13.86 1.14 -33.48
CA LEU A 292 -13.97 2.56 -33.08
C LEU A 292 -13.56 3.49 -34.22
N ASN A 293 -12.51 3.16 -34.96
CA ASN A 293 -12.08 3.94 -36.11
C ASN A 293 -13.11 3.95 -37.26
N ALA A 294 -14.02 2.98 -37.32
CA ALA A 294 -15.15 2.95 -38.25
C ALA A 294 -16.33 3.81 -37.80
N CYS A 295 -16.43 4.15 -36.50
CA CYS A 295 -17.59 4.86 -35.96
C CYS A 295 -17.50 6.37 -36.22
N ASP A 296 -18.63 7.00 -36.54
CA ASP A 296 -18.78 8.43 -36.79
C ASP A 296 -18.95 9.26 -35.51
N ALA A 297 -19.41 8.61 -34.42
CA ALA A 297 -19.51 9.22 -33.09
C ALA A 297 -19.32 8.19 -31.99
N LEU A 298 -18.73 8.64 -30.87
CA LEU A 298 -18.65 7.93 -29.60
C LEU A 298 -19.66 8.53 -28.60
N ILE A 299 -20.46 7.67 -28.01
CA ILE A 299 -21.28 7.98 -26.84
C ILE A 299 -20.64 7.25 -25.67
N THR A 300 -20.27 7.95 -24.63
CA THR A 300 -19.65 7.36 -23.43
C THR A 300 -20.01 8.18 -22.19
N ASP A 301 -19.43 7.85 -21.06
CA ASP A 301 -19.64 8.59 -19.80
C ASP A 301 -18.32 8.89 -19.12
N TYR A 302 -17.92 8.14 -18.08
CA TYR A 302 -16.70 8.33 -17.29
C TYR A 302 -15.55 7.43 -17.75
N SER A 303 -15.46 7.18 -19.05
CA SER A 303 -14.48 6.28 -19.64
C SER A 303 -13.31 7.04 -20.29
N SER A 304 -12.08 6.57 -20.01
CA SER A 304 -10.88 7.10 -20.65
C SER A 304 -10.82 6.93 -22.18
N VAL A 305 -11.70 6.11 -22.75
CA VAL A 305 -11.80 5.92 -24.21
C VAL A 305 -12.08 7.23 -24.97
N MET A 306 -12.67 8.23 -24.30
CA MET A 306 -12.91 9.55 -24.90
C MET A 306 -11.60 10.26 -25.28
N TYR A 307 -10.52 10.08 -24.48
CA TYR A 307 -9.21 10.64 -24.81
C TYR A 307 -8.61 9.97 -26.04
N ASP A 308 -8.72 8.63 -26.11
CA ASP A 308 -8.26 7.87 -27.24
C ASP A 308 -9.02 8.26 -28.52
N TYR A 309 -10.36 8.26 -28.45
CA TYR A 309 -11.23 8.55 -29.60
C TYR A 309 -11.12 10.01 -30.10
N ALA A 310 -10.71 10.92 -29.22
CA ALA A 310 -10.46 12.32 -29.60
C ALA A 310 -9.45 12.47 -30.76
N ASN A 311 -8.53 11.50 -30.91
CA ASN A 311 -7.59 11.44 -32.05
C ASN A 311 -8.27 11.33 -33.41
N THR A 312 -9.51 10.89 -33.48
CA THR A 312 -10.29 10.83 -34.72
C THR A 312 -10.78 12.21 -35.16
N GLY A 313 -10.83 13.19 -34.27
CA GLY A 313 -11.49 14.49 -34.48
C GLY A 313 -13.00 14.40 -34.61
N ARG A 314 -13.61 13.23 -34.41
CA ARG A 314 -15.04 12.97 -34.58
C ARG A 314 -15.82 13.29 -33.32
N LYS A 315 -17.17 13.24 -33.42
CA LYS A 315 -18.08 13.60 -32.34
C LYS A 315 -17.96 12.67 -31.14
N ILE A 316 -17.87 13.27 -29.94
CA ILE A 316 -17.95 12.59 -28.65
C ILE A 316 -19.13 13.19 -27.88
N ILE A 317 -19.99 12.35 -27.32
CA ILE A 317 -21.14 12.75 -26.49
C ILE A 317 -20.96 12.08 -25.12
N LEU A 318 -20.97 12.90 -24.06
CA LEU A 318 -20.94 12.41 -22.69
C LEU A 318 -22.38 12.20 -22.20
N PHE A 319 -22.82 10.92 -22.17
CA PHE A 319 -24.12 10.53 -21.65
C PHE A 319 -23.99 10.12 -20.18
N ALA A 320 -24.09 11.12 -19.28
CA ALA A 320 -23.79 11.04 -17.86
C ALA A 320 -25.07 11.32 -17.03
N TYR A 321 -26.00 10.38 -17.06
CA TYR A 321 -27.31 10.48 -16.39
C TYR A 321 -27.22 10.44 -14.85
N ASP A 322 -26.14 9.89 -14.29
CA ASP A 322 -25.85 9.72 -12.86
C ASP A 322 -24.62 10.55 -12.39
N LEU A 323 -24.36 11.69 -13.04
CA LEU A 323 -23.12 12.47 -12.84
C LEU A 323 -22.84 12.82 -11.38
N GLU A 324 -23.84 13.29 -10.65
CA GLU A 324 -23.65 13.78 -9.27
C GLU A 324 -23.29 12.62 -8.32
N GLU A 325 -23.94 11.47 -8.48
CA GLU A 325 -23.65 10.25 -7.71
C GLU A 325 -22.24 9.75 -8.00
N TYR A 326 -21.87 9.71 -9.29
CA TYR A 326 -20.54 9.24 -9.69
C TYR A 326 -19.42 10.14 -9.18
N MET A 327 -19.56 11.46 -9.29
CA MET A 327 -18.59 12.43 -8.81
C MET A 327 -18.42 12.39 -7.28
N GLY A 328 -19.51 12.11 -6.54
CA GLY A 328 -19.47 11.98 -5.08
C GLY A 328 -18.82 10.68 -4.58
N SER A 329 -18.81 9.61 -5.39
CA SER A 329 -18.33 8.29 -4.96
C SER A 329 -16.88 7.97 -5.35
N ARG A 330 -16.31 8.66 -6.36
CA ARG A 330 -14.97 8.38 -6.89
C ARG A 330 -14.26 9.67 -7.26
N GLY A 331 -13.05 9.85 -6.73
CA GLY A 331 -12.20 10.97 -7.11
C GLY A 331 -11.88 10.94 -8.61
N VAL A 332 -11.95 12.09 -9.26
CA VAL A 332 -11.51 12.30 -10.65
C VAL A 332 -10.49 13.40 -10.69
N TYR A 333 -9.54 13.33 -11.63
CA TYR A 333 -8.51 14.37 -11.76
C TYR A 333 -9.06 15.68 -12.30
N GLU A 334 -10.08 15.61 -13.13
CA GLU A 334 -10.73 16.78 -13.71
C GLU A 334 -12.24 16.59 -13.81
N ASP A 335 -12.96 17.68 -13.70
CA ASP A 335 -14.40 17.69 -13.86
C ASP A 335 -14.76 17.57 -15.35
N ILE A 336 -15.43 16.50 -15.72
CA ILE A 336 -15.84 16.24 -17.10
C ILE A 336 -16.78 17.31 -17.67
N ARG A 337 -17.42 18.15 -16.82
CA ARG A 337 -18.23 19.29 -17.23
C ARG A 337 -17.39 20.38 -17.90
N THR A 338 -16.09 20.41 -17.66
CA THR A 338 -15.15 21.35 -18.27
C THR A 338 -14.67 20.91 -19.65
N TYR A 339 -15.01 19.70 -20.08
CA TYR A 339 -14.56 19.18 -21.37
C TYR A 339 -15.34 19.76 -22.54
N PRO A 340 -14.74 19.83 -23.74
CA PRO A 340 -15.39 20.43 -24.92
C PRO A 340 -16.46 19.51 -25.54
N PHE A 341 -16.89 18.49 -24.82
CA PHE A 341 -17.88 17.52 -25.27
C PHE A 341 -19.26 17.87 -24.73
N PRO A 342 -20.35 17.78 -25.55
CA PRO A 342 -21.68 17.92 -25.02
C PRO A 342 -21.98 16.86 -23.97
N LEU A 343 -22.38 17.31 -22.78
CA LEU A 343 -22.82 16.48 -21.68
C LEU A 343 -24.33 16.47 -21.60
N VAL A 344 -24.93 15.28 -21.67
CA VAL A 344 -26.38 15.07 -21.72
C VAL A 344 -26.83 13.99 -20.75
N ARG A 345 -28.12 14.03 -20.40
CA ARG A 345 -28.68 13.12 -19.38
C ARG A 345 -29.82 12.25 -19.90
N THR A 346 -30.30 12.49 -21.12
CA THR A 346 -31.44 11.75 -21.69
C THR A 346 -31.10 11.19 -23.07
N PRO A 347 -31.71 10.05 -23.47
CA PRO A 347 -31.59 9.49 -24.82
C PRO A 347 -32.02 10.45 -25.92
N GLU A 348 -33.02 11.29 -25.66
CA GLU A 348 -33.56 12.30 -26.62
C GLU A 348 -32.48 13.33 -26.94
N GLU A 349 -31.73 13.81 -25.94
CA GLU A 349 -30.62 14.72 -26.13
C GLU A 349 -29.51 14.06 -26.92
N VAL A 350 -29.17 12.79 -26.65
CA VAL A 350 -28.22 12.00 -27.43
C VAL A 350 -28.64 11.96 -28.89
N ALA A 351 -29.89 11.54 -29.18
CA ALA A 351 -30.42 11.43 -30.54
C ALA A 351 -30.39 12.78 -31.28
N LYS A 352 -30.73 13.87 -30.60
CA LYS A 352 -30.66 15.22 -31.18
C LYS A 352 -29.21 15.60 -31.56
N LEU A 353 -28.25 15.28 -30.68
CA LEU A 353 -26.84 15.59 -30.95
C LEU A 353 -26.28 14.75 -32.10
N LEU A 354 -26.68 13.48 -32.24
CA LEU A 354 -26.30 12.63 -33.36
C LEU A 354 -26.74 13.18 -34.71
N GLN A 355 -27.81 13.96 -34.74
CA GLN A 355 -28.35 14.59 -35.95
C GLN A 355 -27.70 15.94 -36.27
N THR A 356 -26.91 16.52 -35.37
CA THR A 356 -26.21 17.79 -35.60
C THR A 356 -24.85 17.56 -36.27
N PRO A 357 -24.29 18.50 -37.03
CA PRO A 357 -22.94 18.38 -37.54
C PRO A 357 -21.91 18.24 -36.42
N SER A 358 -20.81 17.56 -36.69
CA SER A 358 -19.66 17.48 -35.74
C SER A 358 -19.00 18.87 -35.71
N ARG A 359 -18.61 19.28 -34.50
CA ARG A 359 -17.77 20.50 -34.32
C ARG A 359 -16.32 20.04 -34.19
N PRO A 360 -15.35 20.77 -34.74
CA PRO A 360 -13.94 20.50 -34.50
C PRO A 360 -13.64 20.51 -33.00
N LEU A 361 -12.79 19.58 -32.55
CA LEU A 361 -12.36 19.58 -31.17
C LEU A 361 -11.44 20.77 -30.88
N GLU A 362 -11.52 21.27 -29.67
CA GLU A 362 -10.68 22.36 -29.21
C GLU A 362 -9.20 21.97 -29.25
N LYS A 363 -8.37 22.83 -29.86
CA LYS A 363 -6.91 22.62 -29.96
C LYS A 363 -6.26 22.43 -28.57
N GLY A 364 -6.77 23.13 -27.55
CA GLY A 364 -6.29 23.00 -26.17
C GLY A 364 -6.47 21.59 -25.62
N PHE A 365 -7.62 20.97 -25.87
CA PHE A 365 -7.90 19.59 -25.46
C PHE A 365 -6.95 18.61 -26.16
N LEU A 366 -6.83 18.70 -27.49
CA LEU A 366 -5.94 17.82 -28.26
C LEU A 366 -4.47 17.97 -27.83
N LYS A 367 -4.02 19.20 -27.58
CA LYS A 367 -2.66 19.45 -27.10
C LYS A 367 -2.40 18.80 -25.75
N LYS A 368 -3.40 18.68 -24.88
CA LYS A 368 -3.27 18.15 -23.53
C LYS A 368 -3.36 16.62 -23.49
N TYR A 369 -4.28 16.03 -24.27
CA TYR A 369 -4.61 14.59 -24.14
C TYR A 369 -4.17 13.73 -25.34
N CYS A 370 -3.74 14.36 -26.44
CA CYS A 370 -3.27 13.70 -27.67
C CYS A 370 -1.89 14.25 -28.09
N THR A 371 -1.02 14.51 -27.11
CA THR A 371 0.21 15.32 -27.31
C THR A 371 1.17 14.67 -28.27
N TYR A 372 1.42 13.36 -28.13
CA TYR A 372 2.49 12.63 -28.83
C TYR A 372 1.96 11.68 -29.90
N GLU A 373 0.70 11.80 -30.30
CA GLU A 373 0.08 10.90 -31.26
C GLU A 373 0.52 11.23 -32.69
N HIS A 374 1.10 10.26 -33.40
CA HIS A 374 1.54 10.41 -34.79
C HIS A 374 1.64 9.04 -35.49
N VAL A 375 1.66 9.03 -36.81
CA VAL A 375 1.82 7.81 -37.63
C VAL A 375 3.24 7.26 -37.50
N GLY A 376 3.38 5.95 -37.37
CA GLY A 376 4.66 5.24 -37.24
C GLY A 376 5.19 5.16 -35.83
N GLY A 377 4.44 5.60 -34.80
CA GLY A 377 4.86 5.59 -33.42
C GLY A 377 4.99 4.17 -32.85
N THR A 378 4.12 3.25 -33.23
CA THR A 378 4.24 1.83 -32.83
C THR A 378 5.51 1.19 -33.35
N GLU A 379 5.90 1.48 -34.62
CA GLU A 379 7.15 1.00 -35.17
C GLU A 379 8.35 1.58 -34.44
N LYS A 380 8.38 2.89 -34.19
CA LYS A 380 9.47 3.54 -33.43
C LYS A 380 9.62 2.95 -32.05
N LEU A 381 8.51 2.75 -31.31
CA LEU A 381 8.51 2.14 -29.99
C LEU A 381 9.11 0.72 -30.02
N CYS A 382 8.72 -0.11 -31.00
CA CYS A 382 9.31 -1.44 -31.15
C CYS A 382 10.79 -1.38 -31.52
N ARG A 383 11.22 -0.45 -32.36
CA ARG A 383 12.64 -0.28 -32.72
C ARG A 383 13.48 0.16 -31.54
N GLN A 384 12.97 1.11 -30.74
CA GLN A 384 13.63 1.57 -29.52
C GLN A 384 13.85 0.43 -28.52
N VAL A 385 12.77 -0.29 -28.19
CA VAL A 385 12.77 -1.26 -27.09
C VAL A 385 13.34 -2.62 -27.51
N VAL A 386 13.04 -3.08 -28.74
CA VAL A 386 13.40 -4.43 -29.21
C VAL A 386 14.72 -4.43 -29.95
N LEU A 387 14.91 -3.46 -30.85
CA LEU A 387 16.14 -3.37 -31.65
C LEU A 387 17.22 -2.52 -30.99
N LYS A 388 16.87 -1.79 -29.93
CA LYS A 388 17.74 -0.86 -29.17
C LYS A 388 18.26 0.28 -30.05
N GLU A 389 17.41 0.76 -30.95
CA GLU A 389 17.69 1.91 -31.79
C GLU A 389 17.20 3.19 -31.06
N GLU A 390 17.98 4.25 -31.08
CA GLU A 390 17.61 5.54 -30.44
C GLU A 390 16.75 6.36 -31.41
N VAL A 391 15.43 6.07 -31.45
CA VAL A 391 14.48 6.68 -32.40
C VAL A 391 13.29 7.40 -31.73
N CYS A 392 13.03 7.12 -30.45
CA CYS A 392 11.98 7.80 -29.69
C CYS A 392 12.52 9.03 -28.95
N GLU A 393 11.65 9.97 -28.66
CA GLU A 393 11.96 11.02 -27.69
C GLU A 393 11.98 10.42 -26.28
N VAL A 394 13.13 10.51 -25.63
CA VAL A 394 13.39 9.92 -24.32
C VAL A 394 13.77 11.02 -23.34
N HIS A 395 13.17 11.02 -22.15
CA HIS A 395 13.63 11.89 -21.08
C HIS A 395 13.59 11.20 -19.71
N ARG A 396 14.17 11.84 -18.71
CA ARG A 396 14.13 11.39 -17.33
C ARG A 396 13.36 12.41 -16.51
N LEU A 397 12.54 11.90 -15.61
CA LEU A 397 11.78 12.75 -14.70
C LEU A 397 12.75 13.56 -13.81
N SER A 398 12.49 14.83 -13.67
CA SER A 398 13.25 15.69 -12.78
C SER A 398 12.75 15.54 -11.35
N SER A 399 13.65 15.20 -10.42
CA SER A 399 13.34 15.18 -9.00
C SER A 399 13.22 16.62 -8.46
N ASN A 400 12.62 16.74 -7.28
CA ASN A 400 12.52 18.03 -6.57
C ASN A 400 13.86 18.48 -5.93
N GLY A 401 14.95 17.73 -6.13
CA GLY A 401 16.28 18.04 -5.60
C GLY A 401 16.51 17.65 -4.15
N LYS A 402 15.49 17.16 -3.44
CA LYS A 402 15.62 16.66 -2.07
C LYS A 402 16.14 15.22 -2.06
N GLU A 403 16.85 14.85 -1.01
CA GLU A 403 17.30 13.48 -0.80
C GLU A 403 16.19 12.59 -0.26
N ASN A 404 16.17 11.32 -0.68
CA ASN A 404 15.13 10.37 -0.28
C ASN A 404 15.56 9.58 0.95
N VAL A 405 14.72 9.54 1.96
CA VAL A 405 14.86 8.71 3.17
C VAL A 405 13.73 7.69 3.21
N LEU A 406 14.07 6.42 3.38
CA LEU A 406 13.09 5.35 3.56
C LEU A 406 12.89 5.06 5.05
N LEU A 407 11.68 5.24 5.56
CA LEU A 407 11.29 4.97 6.94
C LEU A 407 10.37 3.75 6.99
N TYR A 408 10.81 2.66 7.61
CA TYR A 408 9.93 1.52 7.86
C TYR A 408 9.28 1.63 9.23
N ALA A 409 7.97 1.84 9.25
CA ALA A 409 7.19 2.09 10.47
C ALA A 409 6.51 0.86 11.09
N GLY A 410 6.62 -0.31 10.46
CA GLY A 410 5.91 -1.54 10.88
C GLY A 410 4.49 -1.63 10.32
N ASN A 411 3.55 -2.11 11.13
CA ASN A 411 2.15 -2.30 10.74
C ASN A 411 1.23 -1.14 11.14
N PHE A 412 1.76 -0.09 11.72
CA PHE A 412 0.98 1.01 12.31
C PHE A 412 -0.04 0.55 13.36
N ASP A 413 0.36 -0.42 14.20
CA ASP A 413 -0.49 -0.87 15.31
C ASP A 413 -0.73 0.26 16.33
N ARG A 414 -1.86 0.21 17.06
CA ARG A 414 -2.18 1.15 18.14
C ARG A 414 -1.23 0.93 19.33
N ASN A 415 -0.09 1.58 19.31
CA ASN A 415 0.92 1.48 20.38
C ASN A 415 1.81 2.72 20.46
N GLY A 416 2.61 2.81 21.52
CA GLY A 416 3.52 3.93 21.77
C GLY A 416 4.58 4.13 20.68
N ILE A 417 5.03 3.06 19.99
CA ILE A 417 6.02 3.15 18.91
C ILE A 417 5.43 3.90 17.72
N THR A 418 4.21 3.55 17.33
CA THR A 418 3.49 4.24 16.23
C THR A 418 3.26 5.71 16.57
N MET A 419 2.85 6.01 17.81
CA MET A 419 2.64 7.39 18.26
C MET A 419 3.95 8.19 18.26
N ALA A 420 5.03 7.63 18.77
CA ALA A 420 6.34 8.28 18.74
C ALA A 420 6.84 8.54 17.30
N PHE A 421 6.57 7.60 16.38
CA PHE A 421 6.86 7.77 14.95
C PHE A 421 6.08 8.93 14.34
N CYS A 422 4.78 8.99 14.57
CA CYS A 422 3.93 10.08 14.08
C CYS A 422 4.35 11.43 14.66
N ASN A 423 4.69 11.48 15.96
CA ASN A 423 5.15 12.69 16.61
C ASN A 423 6.50 13.18 16.04
N LEU A 424 7.41 12.26 15.73
CA LEU A 424 8.66 12.60 15.05
C LEU A 424 8.39 13.20 13.66
N LEU A 425 7.54 12.55 12.85
CA LEU A 425 7.23 13.01 11.49
C LEU A 425 6.60 14.40 11.44
N LYS A 426 5.82 14.79 12.46
CA LYS A 426 5.24 16.13 12.55
C LYS A 426 6.28 17.24 12.81
N GLN A 427 7.43 16.88 13.35
CA GLN A 427 8.41 17.85 13.85
C GLN A 427 9.68 17.92 12.99
N ILE A 428 9.95 16.90 12.15
CA ILE A 428 11.13 16.90 11.28
C ILE A 428 10.93 17.84 10.09
N ASP A 429 12.03 18.49 9.71
CA ASP A 429 12.06 19.37 8.53
C ASP A 429 11.97 18.54 7.25
N GLN A 430 10.87 18.74 6.51
CA GLN A 430 10.62 18.11 5.22
C GLN A 430 11.16 18.91 4.03
N ASP A 431 11.81 20.05 4.27
CA ASP A 431 12.33 20.88 3.17
C ASP A 431 13.60 20.31 2.55
N LYS A 432 14.40 19.59 3.32
CA LYS A 432 15.67 18.98 2.87
C LYS A 432 15.47 17.56 2.33
N TYR A 433 14.53 16.80 2.87
CA TYR A 433 14.37 15.38 2.59
C TYR A 433 12.96 15.02 2.12
N ASN A 434 12.87 14.01 1.26
CA ASN A 434 11.64 13.29 0.95
C ASN A 434 11.55 12.06 1.86
N PHE A 435 10.60 12.03 2.78
CA PHE A 435 10.39 10.87 3.65
C PHE A 435 9.38 9.89 3.04
N PHE A 436 9.84 8.69 2.71
CA PHE A 436 9.01 7.60 2.21
C PHE A 436 8.65 6.65 3.34
N ILE A 437 7.39 6.61 3.73
CA ILE A 437 6.91 5.77 4.83
C ILE A 437 6.53 4.42 4.29
N SER A 438 7.35 3.42 4.59
CA SER A 438 7.10 2.05 4.21
C SER A 438 6.45 1.26 5.36
N TYR A 439 5.51 0.43 4.99
CA TYR A 439 4.81 -0.46 5.91
C TYR A 439 4.41 -1.75 5.23
N ARG A 440 4.07 -2.77 6.03
CA ARG A 440 3.77 -4.10 5.55
C ARG A 440 2.30 -4.45 5.74
N GLY A 441 1.72 -5.05 4.70
CA GLY A 441 0.39 -5.66 4.75
C GLY A 441 -0.78 -4.71 4.52
N ASN A 442 -1.98 -5.23 4.76
CA ASN A 442 -3.24 -4.51 4.58
C ASN A 442 -3.70 -3.78 5.86
N SER A 443 -2.85 -3.72 6.89
CA SER A 443 -3.20 -3.16 8.21
C SER A 443 -3.76 -1.74 8.12
N LEU A 444 -3.19 -0.91 7.26
CA LEU A 444 -3.69 0.46 7.05
C LEU A 444 -5.00 0.51 6.26
N LYS A 445 -5.28 -0.48 5.43
CA LYS A 445 -6.56 -0.57 4.72
C LYS A 445 -7.70 -0.93 5.68
N GLU A 446 -7.40 -1.74 6.70
CA GLU A 446 -8.35 -2.17 7.73
C GLU A 446 -8.50 -1.12 8.85
N ALA A 447 -7.47 -0.26 9.04
CA ALA A 447 -7.45 0.78 10.06
C ALA A 447 -6.79 2.07 9.56
N PRO A 448 -7.41 2.82 8.63
CA PRO A 448 -6.82 4.02 8.00
C PRO A 448 -6.61 5.20 8.95
N TRP A 449 -7.22 5.19 10.14
CA TRP A 449 -7.16 6.25 11.14
C TRP A 449 -5.74 6.60 11.62
N HIS A 450 -4.75 5.74 11.40
CA HIS A 450 -3.36 6.03 11.74
C HIS A 450 -2.72 7.09 10.84
N LEU A 451 -3.21 7.24 9.63
CA LEU A 451 -2.68 8.22 8.68
C LEU A 451 -3.37 9.57 8.79
N ASP A 452 -4.54 9.64 9.43
CA ASP A 452 -5.19 10.90 9.77
C ASP A 452 -4.36 11.71 10.79
N VAL A 453 -3.44 11.02 11.51
CA VAL A 453 -2.49 11.67 12.43
C VAL A 453 -1.29 12.27 11.69
N LEU A 454 -1.02 11.85 10.45
CA LEU A 454 0.08 12.36 9.63
C LEU A 454 -0.43 13.52 8.79
N GLU A 455 -0.20 14.73 9.27
CA GLU A 455 -0.48 15.95 8.51
C GLU A 455 0.53 16.15 7.37
N GLY A 456 0.07 16.68 6.22
CA GLY A 456 0.92 17.04 5.10
C GLY A 456 1.01 16.02 3.97
N ASP A 457 2.00 16.20 3.07
CA ASP A 457 2.22 15.35 1.88
C ASP A 457 2.95 14.06 2.25
N VAL A 458 2.24 13.15 2.92
CA VAL A 458 2.80 11.87 3.34
C VAL A 458 3.06 10.97 2.13
N ARG A 459 4.33 10.63 1.90
CA ARG A 459 4.77 9.72 0.85
C ARG A 459 4.74 8.28 1.34
N VAL A 460 3.65 7.58 1.08
CA VAL A 460 3.49 6.17 1.51
C VAL A 460 4.09 5.20 0.48
N TYR A 461 4.80 4.21 0.97
CA TYR A 461 5.42 3.14 0.19
C TYR A 461 5.00 1.75 0.68
N PRO A 462 3.83 1.22 0.29
CA PRO A 462 3.35 -0.06 0.79
C PRO A 462 4.13 -1.24 0.20
N ILE A 463 4.57 -2.18 1.06
CA ILE A 463 5.22 -3.42 0.66
C ILE A 463 4.19 -4.45 0.21
N ALA A 464 4.18 -4.78 -1.07
CA ALA A 464 3.09 -5.45 -1.75
C ALA A 464 3.08 -6.98 -1.68
N SER A 465 4.14 -7.65 -1.22
CA SER A 465 4.20 -9.11 -1.31
C SER A 465 5.07 -9.74 -0.24
N GLU A 466 4.79 -11.02 0.02
CA GLU A 466 5.62 -11.85 0.88
C GLU A 466 6.97 -12.17 0.22
N MET A 467 7.92 -12.61 1.06
CA MET A 467 9.25 -13.03 0.60
C MET A 467 9.19 -14.16 -0.42
N ASN A 468 9.98 -14.06 -1.46
CA ASN A 468 10.20 -15.11 -2.43
C ASN A 468 11.22 -16.12 -1.91
N LEU A 469 10.75 -17.24 -1.37
CA LEU A 469 11.61 -18.33 -0.87
C LEU A 469 11.51 -19.56 -1.78
N ASP A 470 12.65 -20.06 -2.24
CA ASP A 470 12.78 -21.43 -2.70
C ASP A 470 13.01 -22.38 -1.52
N VAL A 471 12.89 -23.69 -1.75
CA VAL A 471 12.97 -24.70 -0.70
C VAL A 471 14.32 -24.66 0.05
N LEU A 472 15.41 -24.48 -0.66
CA LEU A 472 16.75 -24.44 -0.07
C LEU A 472 16.99 -23.16 0.73
N THR A 473 16.47 -22.03 0.24
CA THR A 473 16.53 -20.76 0.97
C THR A 473 15.66 -20.78 2.23
N ALA A 474 14.46 -21.38 2.15
CA ALA A 474 13.60 -21.57 3.32
C ALA A 474 14.25 -22.47 4.38
N PHE A 475 14.93 -23.54 3.94
CA PHE A 475 15.72 -24.40 4.84
C PHE A 475 16.89 -23.63 5.46
N ALA A 476 17.67 -22.91 4.65
CA ALA A 476 18.80 -22.10 5.13
C ALA A 476 18.33 -21.05 6.16
N GLN A 477 17.18 -20.41 5.92
CA GLN A 477 16.59 -19.46 6.85
C GLN A 477 16.15 -20.12 8.17
N ALA A 478 15.54 -21.30 8.10
CA ALA A 478 15.13 -22.05 9.30
C ALA A 478 16.34 -22.46 10.14
N VAL A 479 17.42 -22.95 9.52
CA VAL A 479 18.68 -23.27 10.21
C VAL A 479 19.27 -22.01 10.85
N TYR A 480 19.38 -20.91 10.11
CA TYR A 480 19.88 -19.66 10.62
C TYR A 480 19.07 -19.14 11.82
N PHE A 481 17.74 -19.12 11.72
CA PHE A 481 16.87 -18.65 12.82
C PHE A 481 16.97 -19.53 14.07
N LYS A 482 17.31 -20.81 13.90
CA LYS A 482 17.44 -21.74 15.03
C LYS A 482 18.83 -21.72 15.65
N THR A 483 19.88 -21.51 14.88
CA THR A 483 21.28 -21.74 15.30
C THR A 483 22.19 -20.54 15.15
N GLY A 484 21.79 -19.51 14.41
CA GLY A 484 22.64 -18.39 14.05
C GLY A 484 23.77 -18.71 13.06
N LEU A 485 23.76 -19.93 12.46
CA LEU A 485 24.82 -20.40 11.58
C LEU A 485 24.77 -19.70 10.22
N ARG A 486 25.90 -19.07 9.83
CA ARG A 486 26.10 -18.43 8.51
C ARG A 486 27.07 -19.20 7.59
N GLY A 487 27.82 -20.14 8.14
CA GLY A 487 28.72 -21.00 7.40
C GLY A 487 28.02 -21.91 6.40
N MET A 488 28.77 -22.80 5.74
CA MET A 488 28.27 -23.83 4.78
C MET A 488 27.36 -23.24 3.67
N GLY A 489 27.61 -22.01 3.23
CA GLY A 489 26.82 -21.36 2.17
C GLY A 489 25.47 -20.76 2.59
N ILE A 490 25.05 -20.92 3.88
CA ILE A 490 23.77 -20.38 4.40
C ILE A 490 23.76 -18.85 4.28
N GLY A 491 24.79 -18.18 4.80
CA GLY A 491 24.88 -16.72 4.74
C GLY A 491 24.90 -16.19 3.31
N LYS A 492 25.65 -16.83 2.40
CA LYS A 492 25.69 -16.44 0.98
C LYS A 492 24.30 -16.54 0.33
N ARG A 493 23.59 -17.65 0.60
CA ARG A 493 22.24 -17.88 0.06
C ARG A 493 21.22 -16.86 0.60
N LEU A 494 21.24 -16.60 1.90
CA LEU A 494 20.36 -15.59 2.52
C LEU A 494 20.67 -14.19 1.99
N ASN A 495 21.94 -13.83 1.85
CA ASN A 495 22.33 -12.54 1.28
C ASN A 495 21.81 -12.36 -0.14
N GLN A 496 21.91 -13.38 -1.00
CA GLN A 496 21.37 -13.34 -2.35
C GLN A 496 19.84 -13.20 -2.34
N ALA A 497 19.16 -13.95 -1.48
CA ALA A 497 17.70 -13.90 -1.37
C ALA A 497 17.21 -12.52 -0.94
N TYR A 498 17.79 -11.93 0.11
CA TYR A 498 17.36 -10.60 0.59
C TYR A 498 17.77 -9.46 -0.35
N LYS A 499 18.90 -9.55 -1.08
CA LYS A 499 19.22 -8.60 -2.16
C LYS A 499 18.18 -8.63 -3.28
N ARG A 500 17.68 -9.82 -3.64
CA ARG A 500 16.57 -9.95 -4.61
C ARG A 500 15.29 -9.35 -4.04
N GLU A 501 14.99 -9.58 -2.77
CA GLU A 501 13.83 -8.99 -2.11
C GLU A 501 13.89 -7.47 -2.10
N TRP A 502 15.07 -6.89 -1.82
CA TRP A 502 15.27 -5.45 -1.92
C TRP A 502 14.93 -4.95 -3.34
N LYS A 503 15.52 -5.57 -4.36
CA LYS A 503 15.26 -5.23 -5.77
C LYS A 503 13.78 -5.42 -6.14
N LYS A 504 13.13 -6.45 -5.62
CA LYS A 504 11.70 -6.69 -5.83
C LYS A 504 10.82 -5.57 -5.31
N HIS A 505 11.12 -5.05 -4.13
CA HIS A 505 10.31 -4.01 -3.51
C HIS A 505 10.64 -2.62 -4.04
N PHE A 506 11.90 -2.29 -4.13
CA PHE A 506 12.36 -0.93 -4.37
C PHE A 506 12.93 -0.68 -5.78
N GLY A 507 13.02 -1.73 -6.62
CA GLY A 507 13.56 -1.60 -7.96
C GLY A 507 14.99 -1.04 -7.95
N ASN A 508 15.19 0.03 -8.70
CA ASN A 508 16.45 0.79 -8.75
C ASN A 508 16.39 2.11 -7.98
N SER A 509 15.34 2.34 -7.16
CA SER A 509 15.18 3.56 -6.38
C SER A 509 16.39 3.79 -5.47
N ARG A 510 16.75 5.06 -5.30
CA ARG A 510 17.90 5.47 -4.48
C ARG A 510 17.44 6.18 -3.21
N PHE A 511 18.11 5.86 -2.11
CA PHE A 511 17.88 6.48 -0.81
C PHE A 511 19.22 6.94 -0.24
N CYS A 512 19.26 8.12 0.38
CA CYS A 512 20.44 8.56 1.13
C CYS A 512 20.54 7.79 2.45
N HIS A 513 19.38 7.44 3.06
CA HIS A 513 19.33 6.67 4.30
C HIS A 513 18.09 5.76 4.36
N VAL A 514 18.22 4.63 5.04
CA VAL A 514 17.14 3.65 5.27
C VAL A 514 17.01 3.42 6.77
N ILE A 515 15.82 3.67 7.32
CA ILE A 515 15.56 3.58 8.75
C ILE A 515 14.51 2.51 9.05
N HIS A 516 14.87 1.55 9.89
CA HIS A 516 13.91 0.61 10.48
C HIS A 516 13.43 1.14 11.82
N TYR A 517 12.41 1.98 11.81
CA TYR A 517 11.93 2.64 13.03
C TYR A 517 11.22 1.69 13.98
N ASN A 518 10.43 0.76 13.49
CA ASN A 518 9.69 -0.18 14.34
C ASN A 518 10.60 -1.08 15.21
N GLY A 519 11.81 -1.44 14.74
CA GLY A 519 12.78 -2.27 15.47
C GLY A 519 12.44 -3.77 15.58
N TYR A 520 11.28 -4.19 15.09
CA TYR A 520 10.79 -5.57 15.14
C TYR A 520 10.71 -6.17 13.73
N GLU A 521 10.20 -7.39 13.58
CA GLU A 521 10.00 -8.13 12.34
C GLU A 521 11.29 -8.64 11.66
N ASN A 522 11.57 -9.92 11.88
CA ASN A 522 12.75 -10.61 11.34
C ASN A 522 12.95 -10.42 9.82
N TYR A 523 11.85 -10.36 9.05
CA TYR A 523 11.93 -10.17 7.61
C TYR A 523 12.49 -8.80 7.23
N MET A 524 11.95 -7.72 7.80
CA MET A 524 12.37 -6.37 7.48
C MET A 524 13.75 -6.03 8.06
N LEU A 525 14.05 -6.49 9.27
CA LEU A 525 15.40 -6.41 9.84
C LEU A 525 16.42 -7.06 8.89
N SER A 526 16.16 -8.28 8.44
CA SER A 526 17.07 -8.98 7.52
C SER A 526 17.14 -8.34 6.13
N LEU A 527 16.07 -7.67 5.68
CA LEU A 527 16.03 -6.94 4.41
C LEU A 527 16.89 -5.68 4.48
N ILE A 528 16.73 -4.90 5.55
CA ILE A 528 17.46 -3.66 5.78
C ILE A 528 18.93 -3.93 6.11
N GLU A 529 19.24 -4.98 6.87
CA GLU A 529 20.63 -5.46 7.07
C GLU A 529 21.41 -5.55 5.74
N ARG A 530 20.72 -5.84 4.64
CA ARG A 530 21.32 -6.11 3.32
C ARG A 530 21.00 -5.07 2.26
N CYS A 531 20.43 -3.94 2.66
CA CYS A 531 20.20 -2.84 1.72
C CYS A 531 21.54 -2.23 1.28
N PRO A 532 21.61 -1.62 0.08
CA PRO A 532 22.84 -1.04 -0.44
C PRO A 532 23.12 0.39 0.03
N PHE A 533 22.34 0.90 1.00
CA PHE A 533 22.38 2.28 1.47
C PHE A 533 22.77 2.36 2.94
N PRO A 534 23.22 3.53 3.43
CA PRO A 534 23.33 3.80 4.87
C PRO A 534 22.04 3.45 5.60
N ARG A 535 22.16 2.86 6.78
CA ARG A 535 21.01 2.29 7.48
C ARG A 535 21.07 2.43 8.98
N THR A 536 19.90 2.68 9.56
CA THR A 536 19.71 2.75 11.01
C THR A 536 18.57 1.84 11.44
N VAL A 537 18.71 1.20 12.59
CA VAL A 537 17.64 0.49 13.26
C VAL A 537 17.32 1.15 14.58
N TRP A 538 16.02 1.37 14.86
CA TRP A 538 15.54 1.88 16.15
C TRP A 538 15.34 0.74 17.15
N VAL A 539 15.62 1.00 18.40
CA VAL A 539 15.44 0.05 19.50
C VAL A 539 14.58 0.70 20.57
N HIS A 540 13.39 0.15 20.76
CA HIS A 540 12.35 0.71 21.61
C HIS A 540 12.19 -0.01 22.94
N ASN A 541 12.98 -1.05 23.21
CA ASN A 541 12.83 -1.84 24.42
C ASN A 541 14.12 -2.59 24.78
N ASP A 542 14.20 -3.19 25.97
CA ASP A 542 15.24 -4.17 26.32
C ASP A 542 15.10 -5.43 25.45
N MET A 543 15.89 -5.47 24.36
CA MET A 543 15.77 -6.54 23.37
C MET A 543 16.36 -7.87 23.82
N VAL A 544 17.17 -7.90 24.86
CA VAL A 544 17.59 -9.18 25.49
C VAL A 544 16.39 -9.84 26.11
N ARG A 545 15.65 -9.14 26.97
CA ARG A 545 14.45 -9.64 27.63
C ARG A 545 13.31 -9.93 26.65
N GLU A 546 13.13 -9.07 25.63
CA GLU A 546 12.14 -9.32 24.57
C GLU A 546 12.39 -10.64 23.81
N THR A 547 13.66 -10.93 23.45
CA THR A 547 14.00 -12.18 22.76
C THR A 547 13.86 -13.42 23.63
N GLU A 548 14.08 -13.30 24.93
CA GLU A 548 13.93 -14.37 25.90
C GLU A 548 12.45 -14.71 26.17
N THR A 549 11.64 -13.69 26.37
CA THR A 549 10.22 -13.84 26.74
C THR A 549 9.32 -14.12 25.55
N LYS A 550 9.43 -13.33 24.47
CA LYS A 550 8.54 -13.41 23.32
C LYS A 550 9.11 -14.19 22.13
N LYS A 551 10.43 -14.46 22.10
CA LYS A 551 11.15 -15.12 21.00
C LYS A 551 10.97 -14.43 19.64
N ASN A 552 10.60 -13.18 19.65
CA ASN A 552 10.41 -12.33 18.48
C ASN A 552 10.72 -10.86 18.84
N PRO A 553 11.68 -10.21 18.17
CA PRO A 553 12.46 -10.72 17.03
C PRO A 553 13.49 -11.80 17.42
N ASN A 554 14.05 -12.43 16.39
CA ASN A 554 15.05 -13.48 16.57
C ASN A 554 16.41 -12.86 16.97
N ARG A 555 17.03 -13.36 18.07
CA ARG A 555 18.29 -12.82 18.61
C ARG A 555 19.44 -12.81 17.58
N TYR A 556 19.53 -13.83 16.72
CA TYR A 556 20.58 -13.86 15.69
C TYR A 556 20.38 -12.81 14.60
N VAL A 557 19.11 -12.53 14.25
CA VAL A 557 18.77 -11.45 13.31
C VAL A 557 19.14 -10.11 13.91
N LEU A 558 18.80 -9.85 15.18
CA LEU A 558 19.17 -8.62 15.86
C LEU A 558 20.68 -8.45 15.93
N ARG A 559 21.41 -9.49 16.37
CA ARG A 559 22.88 -9.48 16.44
C ARG A 559 23.49 -9.02 15.10
N ASP A 560 23.05 -9.66 14.03
CA ASP A 560 23.62 -9.42 12.71
C ASP A 560 23.21 -8.04 12.18
N THR A 561 21.95 -7.62 12.40
CA THR A 561 21.47 -6.29 12.01
C THR A 561 22.21 -5.17 12.76
N TYR A 562 22.28 -5.26 14.09
CA TYR A 562 22.99 -4.26 14.91
C TYR A 562 24.48 -4.20 14.58
N GLY A 563 25.07 -5.36 14.27
CA GLY A 563 26.50 -5.46 13.91
C GLY A 563 26.86 -4.80 12.58
N VAL A 564 25.90 -4.66 11.64
CA VAL A 564 26.19 -4.09 10.31
C VAL A 564 25.52 -2.74 10.04
N CYS A 565 24.55 -2.32 10.87
CA CYS A 565 23.96 -0.99 10.73
C CYS A 565 25.00 0.10 10.99
N ASP A 566 24.90 1.20 10.24
CA ASP A 566 25.72 2.38 10.44
C ASP A 566 25.43 2.97 11.82
N HIS A 567 24.13 2.99 12.20
CA HIS A 567 23.71 3.41 13.53
C HIS A 567 22.63 2.48 14.10
N VAL A 568 22.63 2.35 15.44
CA VAL A 568 21.57 1.72 16.23
C VAL A 568 21.04 2.78 17.21
N ALA A 569 19.82 3.27 16.96
CA ALA A 569 19.22 4.35 17.73
C ALA A 569 18.41 3.79 18.91
N ALA A 570 18.87 3.98 20.12
CA ALA A 570 18.22 3.63 21.37
C ALA A 570 17.35 4.77 21.86
N VAL A 571 16.13 4.49 22.36
CA VAL A 571 15.24 5.54 22.88
C VAL A 571 15.59 6.00 24.30
N SER A 572 16.48 5.29 24.98
CA SER A 572 17.02 5.67 26.30
C SER A 572 18.42 5.09 26.53
N THR A 573 19.18 5.68 27.43
CA THR A 573 20.53 5.19 27.77
C THR A 573 20.50 3.80 28.41
N ASP A 574 19.47 3.47 29.15
CA ASP A 574 19.37 2.20 29.88
C ASP A 574 19.34 0.97 28.95
N ILE A 575 18.72 1.11 27.77
CA ILE A 575 18.58 0.01 26.82
C ILE A 575 19.84 -0.21 25.96
N THR A 576 20.83 0.71 25.98
CA THR A 576 22.07 0.56 25.21
C THR A 576 22.85 -0.69 25.62
N LYS A 577 22.79 -1.07 26.91
CA LYS A 577 23.43 -2.29 27.43
C LYS A 577 22.91 -3.55 26.73
N SER A 578 21.61 -3.63 26.49
CA SER A 578 20.99 -4.78 25.78
C SER A 578 21.43 -4.82 24.31
N ILE A 579 21.66 -3.68 23.67
CA ILE A 579 22.18 -3.60 22.30
C ILE A 579 23.62 -4.13 22.26
N VAL A 580 24.48 -3.68 23.17
CA VAL A 580 25.89 -4.15 23.26
C VAL A 580 25.93 -5.65 23.53
N GLU A 581 25.11 -6.16 24.46
CA GLU A 581 25.04 -7.60 24.77
C GLU A 581 24.64 -8.45 23.55
N ILE A 582 23.74 -7.95 22.70
CA ILE A 582 23.30 -8.67 21.50
C ILE A 582 24.31 -8.60 20.37
N SER A 583 24.88 -7.42 20.11
CA SER A 583 25.73 -7.13 18.94
C SER A 583 27.22 -7.30 19.19
N ASN A 584 27.65 -7.20 20.43
CA ASN A 584 29.04 -7.04 20.84
C ASN A 584 29.73 -5.82 20.15
N ARG A 585 28.95 -4.74 19.92
CA ARG A 585 29.38 -3.51 19.24
C ARG A 585 28.79 -2.30 19.97
N GLU A 586 29.59 -1.26 20.19
CA GLU A 586 29.19 -0.06 20.92
C GLU A 586 29.37 1.24 20.11
N ASP A 587 30.32 1.24 19.17
CA ASP A 587 30.71 2.42 18.39
C ASP A 587 29.65 3.01 17.46
N ASN A 588 28.55 2.27 17.20
CA ASN A 588 27.46 2.69 16.33
C ASN A 588 26.16 3.00 17.09
N ILE A 589 26.18 3.06 18.41
CA ILE A 589 24.98 3.31 19.22
C ILE A 589 24.76 4.81 19.40
N LEU A 590 23.56 5.27 19.09
CA LEU A 590 23.09 6.62 19.36
C LEU A 590 21.92 6.56 20.33
N VAL A 591 21.75 7.58 21.17
CA VAL A 591 20.57 7.71 22.02
C VAL A 591 19.71 8.85 21.50
N ILE A 592 18.54 8.51 20.92
CA ILE A 592 17.58 9.47 20.36
C ILE A 592 16.24 9.24 21.05
N PRO A 593 15.84 10.10 21.99
CA PRO A 593 14.57 9.98 22.71
C PRO A 593 13.35 10.03 21.76
N ASN A 594 12.24 9.48 22.19
CA ASN A 594 10.99 9.59 21.44
C ASN A 594 10.44 11.03 21.50
N CYS A 595 9.91 11.52 20.38
CA CYS A 595 9.15 12.77 20.35
C CYS A 595 7.77 12.61 20.99
N ILE A 596 7.33 13.67 21.67
CA ILE A 596 6.11 13.71 22.45
C ILE A 596 5.25 14.87 21.98
N ASP A 597 3.99 14.61 21.71
CA ASP A 597 2.99 15.64 21.39
C ASP A 597 2.19 15.99 22.66
N GLU A 598 2.71 16.96 23.40
CA GLU A 598 2.11 17.40 24.66
C GLU A 598 0.70 17.97 24.47
N GLU A 599 0.50 18.76 23.41
CA GLU A 599 -0.80 19.35 23.08
C GLU A 599 -1.83 18.28 22.73
N TYR A 600 -1.42 17.28 21.95
CA TYR A 600 -2.25 16.12 21.61
C TYR A 600 -2.70 15.36 22.86
N ILE A 601 -1.80 15.13 23.83
CA ILE A 601 -2.12 14.47 25.10
C ILE A 601 -3.16 15.29 25.88
N LYS A 602 -2.93 16.60 26.04
CA LYS A 602 -3.84 17.52 26.73
C LYS A 602 -5.21 17.58 26.06
N ASN A 603 -5.25 17.73 24.73
CA ASN A 603 -6.50 17.80 23.98
C ASN A 603 -7.30 16.49 24.07
N ARG A 604 -6.63 15.34 24.05
CA ARG A 604 -7.29 14.06 24.27
C ARG A 604 -7.85 13.90 25.68
N ALA A 605 -7.18 14.42 26.67
CA ALA A 605 -7.62 14.36 28.07
C ALA A 605 -8.89 15.19 28.36
N GLU A 606 -9.20 16.18 27.50
CA GLU A 606 -10.42 17.00 27.60
C GLU A 606 -11.64 16.37 26.92
N GLN A 607 -11.43 15.29 26.13
CA GLN A 607 -12.53 14.62 25.45
C GLN A 607 -13.42 13.86 26.42
N LYS A 608 -14.66 13.60 26.01
CA LYS A 608 -15.58 12.76 26.79
C LYS A 608 -15.06 11.32 26.86
N ILE A 609 -15.19 10.71 28.03
CA ILE A 609 -14.96 9.29 28.22
C ILE A 609 -15.99 8.53 27.37
N SER A 610 -15.54 7.60 26.55
CA SER A 610 -16.40 6.79 25.69
C SER A 610 -15.85 5.37 25.53
N PHE A 611 -16.74 4.42 25.38
CA PHE A 611 -16.46 3.07 24.93
C PHE A 611 -16.80 2.96 23.45
N ASP A 612 -15.98 2.26 22.69
CA ASP A 612 -16.20 1.92 21.28
C ASP A 612 -16.60 0.45 21.13
N GLU A 613 -16.87 0.01 19.90
CA GLU A 613 -17.27 -1.37 19.60
C GLU A 613 -16.21 -2.42 19.99
N GLU A 614 -14.95 -2.01 20.12
CA GLU A 614 -13.83 -2.89 20.50
C GLU A 614 -13.57 -2.88 22.02
N THR A 615 -14.22 -2.00 22.78
CA THR A 615 -14.03 -1.89 24.21
C THR A 615 -14.69 -3.05 24.96
N ILE A 616 -13.89 -3.78 25.74
CA ILE A 616 -14.34 -4.85 26.63
C ILE A 616 -13.93 -4.45 28.06
N ALA A 617 -14.89 -4.31 28.93
CA ALA A 617 -14.66 -3.94 30.33
C ALA A 617 -15.56 -4.76 31.28
N ASN A 618 -15.17 -4.86 32.53
CA ASN A 618 -16.01 -5.48 33.58
C ASN A 618 -17.00 -4.51 34.22
N VAL A 619 -17.08 -3.28 33.72
CA VAL A 619 -18.04 -2.23 34.15
C VAL A 619 -18.66 -1.60 32.91
N SER A 620 -19.84 -0.99 33.05
CA SER A 620 -20.46 -0.13 32.04
C SER A 620 -19.78 1.25 32.01
N LEU A 621 -20.06 2.01 30.94
CA LEU A 621 -19.54 3.39 30.82
C LEU A 621 -20.12 4.28 31.92
N GLU A 622 -21.38 4.10 32.25
CA GLU A 622 -22.10 4.84 33.27
C GLU A 622 -21.49 4.57 34.66
N GLU A 623 -21.26 3.32 35.00
CA GLU A 623 -20.61 2.91 36.26
C GLU A 623 -19.18 3.47 36.35
N LEU A 624 -18.39 3.41 35.28
CA LEU A 624 -17.06 4.02 35.25
C LEU A 624 -17.14 5.53 35.51
N GLN A 625 -18.11 6.23 34.91
CA GLN A 625 -18.27 7.67 35.09
C GLN A 625 -18.69 8.02 36.50
N GLU A 626 -19.55 7.22 37.11
CA GLU A 626 -19.97 7.38 38.51
C GLU A 626 -18.80 7.19 39.48
N ILE A 627 -18.02 6.13 39.30
CA ILE A 627 -16.82 5.86 40.10
C ILE A 627 -15.81 7.00 39.96
N LEU A 628 -15.58 7.50 38.73
CA LEU A 628 -14.66 8.61 38.49
C LEU A 628 -15.18 9.96 39.04
N GLY A 629 -16.45 10.06 39.33
CA GLY A 629 -17.09 11.26 39.89
C GLY A 629 -17.32 11.21 41.41
N ASN A 630 -17.18 10.06 42.08
CA ASN A 630 -17.31 9.91 43.51
C ASN A 630 -16.08 10.42 44.26
N GLY A 631 -16.16 10.51 45.60
CA GLY A 631 -15.09 11.01 46.47
C GLY A 631 -13.96 10.00 46.77
N ASP A 632 -14.04 8.76 46.27
CA ASP A 632 -13.06 7.71 46.52
C ASP A 632 -11.73 7.99 45.83
N LYS A 633 -10.64 7.34 46.23
CA LYS A 633 -9.32 7.41 45.58
C LYS A 633 -9.30 6.52 44.36
N LYS A 634 -8.68 6.95 43.25
CA LYS A 634 -8.57 6.20 42.01
C LYS A 634 -7.11 5.99 41.64
N PHE A 635 -6.66 4.74 41.69
CA PHE A 635 -5.38 4.33 41.19
C PHE A 635 -5.55 3.82 39.77
N ILE A 636 -4.58 4.11 38.89
CA ILE A 636 -4.66 3.70 37.50
C ILE A 636 -3.32 3.11 37.00
N SER A 637 -3.41 2.11 36.17
CA SER A 637 -2.31 1.59 35.36
C SER A 637 -2.75 1.44 33.91
N ILE A 638 -1.89 1.85 32.97
CA ILE A 638 -2.16 1.74 31.54
C ILE A 638 -1.06 0.94 30.88
N GLY A 639 -1.42 -0.18 30.26
CA GLY A 639 -0.46 -1.05 29.57
C GLY A 639 -1.11 -2.35 29.11
N ARG A 640 -0.55 -2.97 28.04
CA ARG A 640 -1.07 -4.22 27.47
C ARG A 640 -1.18 -5.31 28.53
N PHE A 641 -2.19 -6.18 28.45
CA PHE A 641 -2.28 -7.38 29.28
C PHE A 641 -1.27 -8.44 28.83
N SER A 642 -0.03 -8.24 29.20
CA SER A 642 1.12 -9.05 28.79
C SER A 642 2.10 -9.25 29.96
N GLY A 643 2.91 -10.33 29.91
CA GLY A 643 3.71 -10.76 31.04
C GLY A 643 4.67 -9.72 31.58
N GLU A 644 5.22 -8.86 30.70
CA GLU A 644 6.14 -7.80 31.09
C GLU A 644 5.51 -6.69 31.94
N LYS A 645 4.17 -6.48 31.84
CA LYS A 645 3.48 -5.42 32.55
C LYS A 645 3.14 -5.77 33.99
N ARG A 646 3.15 -7.06 34.36
CA ARG A 646 2.98 -7.56 35.70
C ARG A 646 1.75 -7.02 36.43
N HIS A 647 0.58 -7.04 35.76
CA HIS A 647 -0.68 -6.67 36.39
C HIS A 647 -1.04 -7.58 37.57
N ASP A 648 -0.56 -8.81 37.58
CA ASP A 648 -0.61 -9.74 38.70
C ASP A 648 0.00 -9.12 39.98
N ARG A 649 1.22 -8.60 39.88
CA ARG A 649 1.93 -7.88 40.94
C ARG A 649 1.15 -6.65 41.42
N LEU A 650 0.57 -5.90 40.51
CA LEU A 650 -0.23 -4.72 40.84
C LEU A 650 -1.47 -5.07 41.64
N ILE A 651 -2.23 -6.10 41.20
CA ILE A 651 -3.45 -6.55 41.89
C ILE A 651 -3.12 -7.08 43.28
N GLU A 652 -2.03 -7.85 43.43
CA GLU A 652 -1.58 -8.34 44.75
C GLU A 652 -1.26 -7.20 45.70
N ALA A 653 -0.49 -6.21 45.26
CA ALA A 653 -0.15 -5.03 46.07
C ALA A 653 -1.40 -4.19 46.41
N PHE A 654 -2.29 -4.00 45.42
CA PHE A 654 -3.53 -3.26 45.63
C PHE A 654 -4.47 -3.97 46.60
N ASN A 655 -4.63 -5.28 46.52
CA ASN A 655 -5.48 -6.03 47.45
C ASN A 655 -5.02 -5.87 48.93
N ARG A 656 -3.72 -5.80 49.14
CA ARG A 656 -3.16 -5.52 50.49
C ARG A 656 -3.44 -4.09 50.92
N TYR A 657 -3.24 -3.13 50.03
CA TYR A 657 -3.50 -1.70 50.31
C TYR A 657 -4.99 -1.42 50.59
N TRP A 658 -5.87 -2.02 49.79
CA TRP A 658 -7.32 -1.86 49.92
C TRP A 658 -7.88 -2.35 51.28
N LYS A 659 -7.32 -3.36 51.88
CA LYS A 659 -7.70 -3.83 53.24
C LYS A 659 -7.59 -2.74 54.30
N GLU A 660 -6.71 -1.80 54.09
CA GLU A 660 -6.53 -0.66 55.00
C GLU A 660 -7.24 0.62 54.49
N ASN A 661 -7.62 0.67 53.21
CA ASN A 661 -8.15 1.84 52.51
C ASN A 661 -9.28 1.42 51.56
N THR A 662 -10.42 1.03 52.13
CA THR A 662 -11.58 0.48 51.39
C THR A 662 -12.30 1.49 50.48
N ASP A 663 -11.96 2.78 50.55
CA ASP A 663 -12.41 3.90 49.72
C ASP A 663 -11.53 4.08 48.45
N THR A 664 -10.86 3.05 48.01
CA THR A 664 -9.92 3.13 46.85
C THR A 664 -10.30 2.18 45.73
N TRP A 665 -10.21 2.65 44.51
CA TRP A 665 -10.43 1.88 43.25
C TRP A 665 -9.12 1.69 42.54
N LEU A 666 -8.97 0.53 41.86
CA LEU A 666 -7.89 0.27 40.92
C LEU A 666 -8.48 0.14 39.51
N ILE A 667 -8.01 0.93 38.57
CA ILE A 667 -8.39 0.91 37.17
C ILE A 667 -7.19 0.44 36.34
N ILE A 668 -7.33 -0.66 35.60
CA ILE A 668 -6.30 -1.16 34.69
C ILE A 668 -6.85 -1.06 33.28
N ILE A 669 -6.22 -0.23 32.43
CA ILE A 669 -6.59 -0.06 31.03
C ILE A 669 -5.48 -0.67 30.18
N GLY A 670 -5.83 -1.66 29.33
CA GLY A 670 -4.90 -2.32 28.45
C GLY A 670 -5.12 -2.04 26.98
N GLY A 671 -4.27 -2.58 26.19
CA GLY A 671 -4.49 -2.86 24.77
C GLY A 671 -4.65 -4.37 24.56
N VAL A 672 -4.69 -4.81 23.32
CA VAL A 672 -4.77 -6.23 22.98
C VAL A 672 -3.56 -6.99 23.59
N GLY A 673 -3.80 -7.93 24.48
CA GLY A 673 -2.81 -8.77 25.13
C GLY A 673 -3.39 -10.15 25.43
N ASN A 674 -2.53 -11.15 25.59
CA ASN A 674 -2.93 -12.55 25.77
C ASN A 674 -3.26 -12.92 27.23
N LEU A 675 -3.03 -12.03 28.21
CA LEU A 675 -3.24 -12.29 29.61
C LEU A 675 -4.48 -11.60 30.21
N TYR A 676 -5.37 -11.05 29.39
CA TYR A 676 -6.57 -10.36 29.88
C TYR A 676 -7.44 -11.28 30.73
N GLU A 677 -7.79 -12.45 30.23
CA GLU A 677 -8.63 -13.44 30.93
C GLU A 677 -7.98 -13.95 32.23
N GLU A 678 -6.68 -14.15 32.23
CA GLU A 678 -5.92 -14.53 33.40
C GLU A 678 -5.91 -13.41 34.45
N THR A 679 -5.74 -12.18 33.99
CA THR A 679 -5.80 -10.99 34.88
C THR A 679 -7.20 -10.80 35.49
N CYS A 680 -8.26 -11.03 34.70
CA CYS A 680 -9.64 -11.02 35.21
C CYS A 680 -9.84 -12.04 36.32
N LYS A 681 -9.30 -13.25 36.13
CA LYS A 681 -9.37 -14.30 37.16
C LYS A 681 -8.61 -13.90 38.43
N ILE A 682 -7.38 -13.39 38.32
CA ILE A 682 -6.60 -12.93 39.47
C ILE A 682 -7.37 -11.83 40.23
N ALA A 683 -7.98 -10.89 39.52
CA ALA A 683 -8.76 -9.83 40.12
C ALA A 683 -10.02 -10.34 40.83
N SER A 684 -10.72 -11.32 40.23
CA SER A 684 -11.94 -11.91 40.84
C SER A 684 -11.67 -12.76 42.07
N ASP A 685 -10.46 -13.33 42.16
CA ASP A 685 -10.06 -14.20 43.28
C ASP A 685 -9.55 -13.42 44.50
N CYS A 686 -9.40 -12.09 44.43
CA CYS A 686 -8.94 -11.24 45.55
C CYS A 686 -10.09 -10.62 46.32
N GLU A 687 -9.85 -10.18 47.58
CA GLU A 687 -10.88 -9.57 48.42
C GLU A 687 -11.32 -8.18 47.91
N ALA A 688 -10.47 -7.47 47.19
CA ALA A 688 -10.76 -6.18 46.57
C ALA A 688 -11.46 -6.28 45.22
N ALA A 689 -11.99 -7.44 44.82
CA ALA A 689 -12.50 -7.72 43.46
C ALA A 689 -13.52 -6.65 42.99
N ASP A 690 -14.46 -6.22 43.84
CA ASP A 690 -15.49 -5.24 43.52
C ASP A 690 -14.95 -3.80 43.34
N HIS A 691 -13.68 -3.58 43.66
CA HIS A 691 -12.99 -2.29 43.55
C HIS A 691 -11.90 -2.31 42.45
N ILE A 692 -11.89 -3.34 41.57
CA ILE A 692 -10.93 -3.47 40.45
C ILE A 692 -11.66 -3.38 39.13
N ILE A 693 -11.36 -2.37 38.34
CA ILE A 693 -11.87 -2.15 36.99
C ILE A 693 -10.81 -2.59 35.97
N LEU A 694 -11.22 -3.47 35.10
CA LEU A 694 -10.38 -3.98 34.02
C LEU A 694 -10.99 -3.61 32.67
N ILE A 695 -10.28 -2.81 31.88
CA ILE A 695 -10.67 -2.40 30.53
C ILE A 695 -9.66 -2.95 29.54
N ARG A 696 -10.07 -3.94 28.72
CA ARG A 696 -9.18 -4.64 27.80
C ARG A 696 -8.66 -3.72 26.70
N SER A 697 -9.51 -2.84 26.17
CA SER A 697 -9.17 -1.91 25.11
C SER A 697 -9.98 -0.63 25.26
N MET A 698 -9.36 0.50 25.10
CA MET A 698 -9.99 1.81 25.10
C MET A 698 -9.29 2.73 24.11
N ALA A 699 -10.05 3.35 23.20
CA ALA A 699 -9.50 4.21 22.16
C ALA A 699 -8.79 5.44 22.72
N ASN A 700 -9.33 6.00 23.80
CA ASN A 700 -8.77 7.17 24.48
C ASN A 700 -8.77 7.01 26.00
N PRO A 701 -7.69 6.54 26.63
CA PRO A 701 -7.59 6.43 28.07
C PRO A 701 -7.26 7.77 28.79
N MET A 702 -6.86 8.83 28.07
CA MET A 702 -6.37 10.07 28.68
C MET A 702 -7.40 10.78 29.58
N PRO A 703 -8.72 10.83 29.24
CA PRO A 703 -9.71 11.44 30.13
C PRO A 703 -9.90 10.66 31.44
N VAL A 704 -9.69 9.34 31.41
CA VAL A 704 -9.72 8.51 32.64
C VAL A 704 -8.46 8.76 33.46
N LEU A 705 -7.28 8.73 32.82
CA LEU A 705 -5.99 9.02 33.49
C LEU A 705 -6.01 10.38 34.19
N LYS A 706 -6.52 11.42 33.53
CA LYS A 706 -6.60 12.78 34.09
C LYS A 706 -7.49 12.88 35.37
N LYS A 707 -8.48 11.98 35.46
CA LYS A 707 -9.42 11.95 36.63
C LYS A 707 -8.94 11.03 37.76
N CYS A 708 -7.83 10.33 37.59
CA CYS A 708 -7.28 9.46 38.61
C CYS A 708 -6.26 10.22 39.48
N ASP A 709 -6.13 9.77 40.74
CA ASP A 709 -5.28 10.41 41.74
C ASP A 709 -3.83 9.89 41.70
N PHE A 710 -3.61 8.68 41.17
CA PHE A 710 -2.32 8.05 41.26
C PHE A 710 -2.10 7.05 40.11
N PHE A 711 -0.99 7.21 39.38
CA PHE A 711 -0.57 6.31 38.32
C PHE A 711 0.50 5.32 38.81
N ILE A 712 0.37 4.05 38.45
CA ILE A 712 1.28 2.99 38.89
C ILE A 712 1.76 2.17 37.69
N LEU A 713 3.07 2.12 37.45
CA LEU A 713 3.71 1.27 36.46
C LEU A 713 4.48 0.13 37.12
N THR A 714 4.08 -1.13 36.86
CA THR A 714 4.63 -2.33 37.54
C THR A 714 5.49 -3.22 36.65
N SER A 715 5.94 -2.74 35.51
CA SER A 715 6.64 -3.53 34.47
C SER A 715 7.94 -4.16 34.96
N ASP A 716 8.31 -5.31 34.39
CA ASP A 716 9.61 -5.96 34.57
C ASP A 716 10.70 -5.35 33.66
N TYR A 717 10.31 -4.76 32.55
CA TYR A 717 11.16 -3.99 31.62
C TYR A 717 10.33 -3.10 30.70
N GLU A 718 10.90 -2.00 30.26
CA GLU A 718 10.32 -1.03 29.32
C GLU A 718 11.42 -0.41 28.44
N GLY A 719 11.03 0.22 27.35
CA GLY A 719 11.92 1.07 26.58
C GLY A 719 12.13 2.43 27.22
N LEU A 720 11.08 3.23 27.28
CA LEU A 720 11.04 4.53 27.92
C LEU A 720 9.87 4.66 28.90
N GLY A 721 8.79 3.91 28.64
CA GLY A 721 7.54 4.04 29.40
C GLY A 721 6.79 5.33 29.04
N ILE A 722 6.39 5.49 27.78
CA ILE A 722 5.70 6.71 27.26
C ILE A 722 4.52 7.08 28.13
N VAL A 723 3.81 6.10 28.70
CA VAL A 723 2.68 6.33 29.60
C VAL A 723 3.05 7.10 30.88
N LEU A 724 4.31 7.01 31.34
CA LEU A 724 4.80 7.84 32.46
C LEU A 724 4.86 9.32 32.04
N ILE A 725 5.24 9.58 30.79
CA ILE A 725 5.26 10.94 30.24
C ILE A 725 3.85 11.47 30.06
N GLU A 726 2.92 10.64 29.60
CA GLU A 726 1.49 10.99 29.50
C GLU A 726 0.93 11.36 30.87
N ALA A 727 1.23 10.59 31.91
CA ALA A 727 0.81 10.89 33.28
C ALA A 727 1.46 12.17 33.81
N ALA A 728 2.75 12.42 33.52
CA ALA A 728 3.46 13.64 33.89
C ALA A 728 2.85 14.89 33.22
N VAL A 729 2.54 14.83 31.92
CA VAL A 729 1.90 15.92 31.17
C VAL A 729 0.52 16.26 31.74
N LEU A 730 -0.21 15.26 32.23
CA LEU A 730 -1.53 15.45 32.86
C LEU A 730 -1.45 15.78 34.35
N GLY A 731 -0.24 15.86 34.93
CA GLY A 731 -0.05 16.24 36.32
C GLY A 731 -0.43 15.17 37.34
N VAL A 732 -0.50 13.89 36.93
CA VAL A 732 -0.88 12.79 37.82
C VAL A 732 0.36 12.29 38.56
N PRO A 733 0.35 12.25 39.92
CA PRO A 733 1.42 11.65 40.71
C PRO A 733 1.64 10.19 40.34
N MET A 734 2.89 9.69 40.36
CA MET A 734 3.17 8.36 39.89
C MET A 734 4.32 7.65 40.58
N ILE A 735 4.28 6.31 40.57
CA ILE A 735 5.44 5.45 40.85
C ILE A 735 5.68 4.50 39.66
N ALA A 736 6.92 4.07 39.53
CA ALA A 736 7.31 3.03 38.59
C ALA A 736 8.27 2.04 39.26
N THR A 737 8.24 0.80 38.82
CA THR A 737 9.26 -0.19 39.19
C THR A 737 10.62 0.23 38.68
N ASP A 738 11.66 -0.01 39.50
CA ASP A 738 13.07 0.31 39.18
C ASP A 738 13.63 -0.69 38.19
N VAL A 739 13.35 -0.44 36.90
CA VAL A 739 13.76 -1.27 35.76
C VAL A 739 14.23 -0.38 34.61
N PRO A 740 15.03 -0.90 33.64
CA PRO A 740 15.48 -0.13 32.48
C PRO A 740 14.34 0.60 31.78
N GLY A 741 14.60 1.83 31.35
CA GLY A 741 13.63 2.76 30.75
C GLY A 741 12.97 3.67 31.80
N PRO A 742 12.05 3.18 32.64
CA PRO A 742 11.51 3.92 33.77
C PRO A 742 12.59 4.48 34.69
N HIS A 743 13.67 3.73 34.96
CA HIS A 743 14.80 4.19 35.79
C HIS A 743 15.39 5.51 35.26
N CYS A 744 15.70 5.55 33.97
CA CYS A 744 16.28 6.73 33.34
C CYS A 744 15.37 7.95 33.46
N LEU A 745 14.09 7.83 33.08
CA LEU A 745 13.12 8.91 33.09
C LEU A 745 12.85 9.41 34.52
N MET A 746 12.50 8.49 35.42
CA MET A 746 12.13 8.85 36.80
C MET A 746 13.30 9.46 37.57
N THR A 747 14.51 8.94 37.39
CA THR A 747 15.71 9.51 38.02
C THR A 747 16.00 10.92 37.49
N ALA A 748 15.92 11.14 36.19
CA ALA A 748 16.16 12.44 35.57
C ALA A 748 15.11 13.49 36.02
N CYS A 749 13.86 13.09 36.26
CA CYS A 749 12.78 13.98 36.68
C CYS A 749 12.55 14.04 38.20
N GLY A 750 13.37 13.35 39.02
CA GLY A 750 13.20 13.28 40.48
C GLY A 750 11.95 12.52 40.92
N GLY A 751 11.51 11.53 40.12
CA GLY A 751 10.36 10.68 40.41
C GLY A 751 10.66 9.57 41.40
N THR A 752 9.59 8.85 41.83
CA THR A 752 9.67 7.80 42.83
C THR A 752 9.76 6.42 42.17
N LEU A 753 10.85 5.69 42.36
CA LEU A 753 11.08 4.33 41.96
C LEU A 753 10.84 3.35 43.11
N VAL A 754 10.28 2.19 42.82
CA VAL A 754 9.99 1.12 43.77
C VAL A 754 10.60 -0.20 43.33
N ALA A 755 10.88 -1.10 44.28
CA ALA A 755 11.37 -2.44 43.94
C ALA A 755 10.37 -3.16 43.03
N PRO A 756 10.82 -3.97 42.04
CA PRO A 756 9.95 -4.72 41.12
C PRO A 756 9.33 -5.96 41.83
N SER A 757 8.60 -5.72 42.89
CA SER A 757 7.90 -6.71 43.70
C SER A 757 6.56 -6.18 44.20
N ALA A 758 5.64 -7.06 44.62
CA ALA A 758 4.36 -6.65 45.22
C ALA A 758 4.57 -5.82 46.47
N ASP A 759 5.57 -6.16 47.32
CA ASP A 759 5.95 -5.38 48.48
C ASP A 759 6.38 -3.95 48.11
N GLY A 760 7.27 -3.82 47.09
CA GLY A 760 7.76 -2.50 46.65
C GLY A 760 6.62 -1.64 46.11
N VAL A 761 5.68 -2.21 45.37
CA VAL A 761 4.49 -1.49 44.84
C VAL A 761 3.58 -1.08 45.99
N TYR A 762 3.31 -1.96 46.96
CA TYR A 762 2.54 -1.66 48.16
C TYR A 762 3.17 -0.50 48.98
N GLU A 763 4.47 -0.55 49.21
CA GLU A 763 5.17 0.54 49.91
C GLU A 763 5.10 1.86 49.12
N GLY A 764 5.11 1.79 47.77
CA GLY A 764 4.91 2.95 46.93
C GLY A 764 3.49 3.57 47.08
N MET A 765 2.44 2.73 47.18
CA MET A 765 1.08 3.18 47.44
C MET A 765 1.00 3.86 48.85
N LYS A 766 1.65 3.29 49.88
CA LYS A 766 1.72 3.90 51.22
C LYS A 766 2.55 5.20 51.22
N ALA A 767 3.58 5.30 50.44
CA ALA A 767 4.36 6.53 50.29
C ALA A 767 3.52 7.65 49.65
N TRP A 768 2.68 7.32 48.64
CA TRP A 768 1.74 8.28 48.04
C TRP A 768 0.71 8.75 49.05
N GLU A 769 0.09 7.89 49.81
CA GLU A 769 -0.87 8.21 50.87
C GLU A 769 -0.29 9.18 51.91
N ASN A 770 1.00 8.99 52.22
CA ASN A 770 1.72 9.84 53.16
C ASN A 770 2.28 11.15 52.53
N GLY A 771 1.90 11.49 51.28
CA GLY A 771 2.32 12.68 50.56
C GLY A 771 3.82 12.72 50.20
N LYS A 772 4.50 11.56 50.18
CA LYS A 772 5.93 11.45 49.85
C LYS A 772 6.21 11.31 48.34
N VAL A 773 5.20 10.94 47.54
CA VAL A 773 5.31 10.87 46.10
C VAL A 773 4.99 12.23 45.48
N LYS A 774 5.92 12.74 44.67
CA LYS A 774 5.77 14.04 43.99
C LYS A 774 5.38 13.83 42.53
N THR A 775 4.58 14.76 42.01
CA THR A 775 4.37 14.88 40.58
C THR A 775 5.68 15.25 39.87
N ILE A 776 6.02 14.60 38.80
CA ILE A 776 7.17 14.94 37.96
C ILE A 776 6.75 15.84 36.80
N SER A 777 7.69 16.60 36.29
CA SER A 777 7.53 17.41 35.07
C SER A 777 8.54 16.96 34.02
N VAL A 778 8.08 16.85 32.78
CA VAL A 778 8.90 16.54 31.62
C VAL A 778 8.89 17.74 30.69
N ASP A 779 10.08 18.26 30.37
CA ASP A 779 10.24 19.31 29.36
C ASP A 779 10.13 18.71 27.95
N CYS A 780 8.89 18.57 27.46
CA CYS A 780 8.58 17.96 26.18
C CYS A 780 9.18 18.75 25.00
N GLU A 781 9.24 20.09 25.09
CA GLU A 781 9.79 20.93 24.04
C GLU A 781 11.30 20.71 23.87
N LYS A 782 12.04 20.74 24.99
CA LYS A 782 13.46 20.47 24.98
C LYS A 782 13.77 19.05 24.50
N ASN A 783 13.01 18.05 24.98
CA ASN A 783 13.15 16.66 24.56
C ASN A 783 12.96 16.51 23.05
N ASN A 784 11.89 17.11 22.51
CA ASN A 784 11.56 17.03 21.09
C ASN A 784 12.63 17.70 20.23
N ARG A 785 13.07 18.90 20.61
CA ARG A 785 14.15 19.60 19.90
C ARG A 785 15.41 18.74 19.83
N THR A 786 15.84 18.18 20.97
CA THR A 786 17.01 17.28 21.00
C THR A 786 16.81 16.06 20.11
N SER A 787 15.63 15.45 20.14
CA SER A 787 15.32 14.27 19.31
C SER A 787 15.35 14.59 17.82
N VAL A 788 14.79 15.72 17.41
CA VAL A 788 14.78 16.17 16.01
C VAL A 788 16.20 16.55 15.55
N GLU A 789 16.96 17.29 16.36
CA GLU A 789 18.34 17.64 16.05
C GLU A 789 19.19 16.38 15.80
N LEU A 790 19.19 15.42 16.73
CA LEU A 790 19.91 14.17 16.60
C LEU A 790 19.44 13.33 15.40
N PHE A 791 18.13 13.33 15.12
CA PHE A 791 17.59 12.64 13.95
C PHE A 791 18.07 13.29 12.64
N MET A 792 18.10 14.61 12.57
CA MET A 792 18.56 15.33 11.38
C MET A 792 20.07 15.24 11.19
N GLU A 793 20.85 15.23 12.28
CA GLU A 793 22.29 14.95 12.25
C GLU A 793 22.59 13.55 11.70
N LEU A 794 21.85 12.54 12.15
CA LEU A 794 21.97 11.17 11.66
C LEU A 794 21.79 11.08 10.14
N LEU A 795 20.92 11.90 9.55
CA LEU A 795 20.69 11.94 8.10
C LEU A 795 21.78 12.73 7.35
N GLY A 796 22.33 13.77 7.97
CA GLY A 796 23.34 14.64 7.35
C GLY A 796 24.77 14.07 7.33
N GLY A 797 25.02 12.96 8.01
CA GLY A 797 26.35 12.41 8.30
C GLY A 797 27.05 13.21 9.41
N PHE A 798 27.72 12.52 10.32
CA PHE A 798 28.57 13.15 11.34
C PHE A 798 29.89 13.61 10.72
#